data_6c41cfc232a13c2afd38a35c1acfd6c7
#
_entry.id   6c41cfc232a13c2afd38a35c1acfd6c7
#
_cell.length_a   1.000
_cell.length_b   1.000
_cell.length_c   1.000
_cell.angle_alpha   90.00
_cell.angle_beta   90.00
_cell.angle_gamma   90.00
#
_symmetry.space_group_name_H-M   'P 1'
#
loop_
_entity.id
_entity.type
_entity.pdbx_description
1 polymer ?
#
loop_
_entity_poly.entity_id
_entity_poly.type
_entity_poly.pdbx_seq_one_letter_code
_entity_poly.pdbx_strand_id
1 'polypeptide(L)'
;MRGAAEFCLRNRALSWLVLALVLAGGIIAYGNMGKLEDAPFTIKQAVVTTSYPGASPAEVREQVTDVLEESIQELGELYYLKSENRAGLSKITVYVKKEIRAADMQQLWDKLRRKVNDAQPHLPAGAGRPVVNDDFGDVLGVFYALSSSNHSWRELEDKADSLKNGLLGIKDVARVELFGLQDRTIDIEADPSLLAASGITMSDITAAFDRQNRIVDAGAIETEHNRIRVEATGSFGSLEELEQLTIVGRDGAYIRLGEVAHISEGYRHPARNQMRTDGQPAVGMAISTVADGNVVDMSERVAAYIDEARQTLPEGYNLQTIYDQGHESAEANEGFVLNLIISVITVAGVLLLFIGIKNGILIGSGLVFSIFGTLIYMCATGIALQRMSLAAIIIAMGMLVDNAIVVYDAALVNMQRGMRKRPAILSAVGTTAMPLLGATLIAVLTFLPVYLSPHITGEILSSLFIVIAVSLLLSWVLAITQNVFFVQEFVRRPRPDELKGELFRGRLYDMFRKALRLTISHRYAVTACLVTLLILSAVAFKLIPQQFMPLLNKQYFTIDLWLPEGTRIEQTAEQTQALADTLRRRKDIKHVSTFTGQTPPRYYLANAAYGPQSNYAQCLVEAVSPEAARNMQQKLQNEISQAFPDALVRVNSFELNSVPQALIEARFSGNDPRILDSLTNVAIEIMRRNPKVMNARNEWGNKAMMMTTPYNPVKAGRLGLGKADMMTAVKSTADGVAVGIYRDADKQVPVMLHTNTKGMISQDALGDLAVWNGTNSAPLAQLADSISTGWEWPLMKTYNRRLSMAAQCDVKHGHTMKEVHAEIRNEIEQIKLPPGYTFFWDSQYKDQQEAMAALTKYFPLAIVFLVVILVMLFGNFKQPLIIFLILPLSIIGVVVGMLVTGFQFGFFCIAGWLGLLGMIIKNIIVLLDEVNLQRRAGVPPSTAIVEATVSRTRPVLMAAATTVFGSIPLLFDIVFGGMAATIVFGLSFATLLTLFATPALYAIFYPKAAKQAKATTETCKHA
;
A
#
# COMPACT_ATOMS: atom_id res chain seq x y z
N MET A 1 -4.80 41.78 -15.25
CA MET A 1 -5.33 40.73 -16.14
C MET A 1 -5.62 41.19 -17.56
N ARG A 2 -6.32 42.30 -17.77
CA ARG A 2 -6.47 42.90 -19.13
C ARG A 2 -5.10 43.13 -19.81
N GLY A 3 -4.07 43.55 -19.07
CA GLY A 3 -2.72 43.77 -19.62
C GLY A 3 -2.06 42.49 -20.15
N ALA A 4 -2.23 41.32 -19.47
CA ALA A 4 -1.70 40.06 -19.96
C ALA A 4 -2.39 39.60 -21.25
N ALA A 5 -3.73 39.71 -21.33
CA ALA A 5 -4.47 39.46 -22.55
C ALA A 5 -4.05 40.40 -23.69
N GLU A 6 -3.89 41.69 -23.39
CA GLU A 6 -3.45 42.69 -24.37
C GLU A 6 -2.03 42.44 -24.86
N PHE A 7 -1.12 42.04 -23.98
CA PHE A 7 0.25 41.65 -24.35
C PHE A 7 0.27 40.46 -25.32
N CYS A 8 -0.51 39.40 -25.07
CA CYS A 8 -0.62 38.24 -25.97
C CYS A 8 -1.22 38.65 -27.34
N LEU A 9 -2.23 39.52 -27.34
CA LEU A 9 -2.83 40.01 -28.57
C LEU A 9 -1.92 40.95 -29.38
N ARG A 10 -1.00 41.64 -28.72
CA ARG A 10 -0.01 42.53 -29.35
C ARG A 10 1.16 41.77 -29.93
N ASN A 11 1.66 40.77 -29.21
CA ASN A 11 2.88 40.02 -29.53
C ASN A 11 2.54 38.62 -30.09
N ARG A 12 1.96 38.54 -31.29
CA ARG A 12 1.44 37.29 -31.87
C ARG A 12 2.53 36.21 -32.04
N ALA A 13 3.73 36.58 -32.57
CA ALA A 13 4.82 35.66 -32.78
C ALA A 13 5.31 35.00 -31.46
N LEU A 14 5.40 35.80 -30.39
CA LEU A 14 5.75 35.33 -29.07
C LEU A 14 4.69 34.36 -28.48
N SER A 15 3.40 34.67 -28.70
CA SER A 15 2.31 33.79 -28.27
C SER A 15 2.36 32.42 -28.95
N TRP A 16 2.60 32.39 -30.26
CA TRP A 16 2.81 31.16 -31.00
C TRP A 16 4.06 30.38 -30.51
N LEU A 17 5.19 31.08 -30.27
CA LEU A 17 6.41 30.47 -29.77
C LEU A 17 6.20 29.81 -28.40
N VAL A 18 5.55 30.53 -27.46
CA VAL A 18 5.25 29.98 -26.13
C VAL A 18 4.38 28.72 -26.23
N LEU A 19 3.34 28.73 -27.06
CA LEU A 19 2.48 27.58 -27.26
C LEU A 19 3.24 26.39 -27.88
N ALA A 20 4.12 26.65 -28.87
CA ALA A 20 4.96 25.60 -29.45
C ALA A 20 5.94 25.03 -28.41
N LEU A 21 6.53 25.89 -27.57
CA LEU A 21 7.42 25.45 -26.49
C LEU A 21 6.70 24.61 -25.42
N VAL A 22 5.44 24.96 -25.06
CA VAL A 22 4.65 24.15 -24.13
C VAL A 22 4.33 22.79 -24.73
N LEU A 23 4.02 22.73 -26.02
CA LEU A 23 3.72 21.46 -26.69
C LEU A 23 4.98 20.58 -26.77
N ALA A 24 6.10 21.12 -27.28
CA ALA A 24 7.35 20.40 -27.39
C ALA A 24 7.90 19.98 -26.01
N GLY A 25 7.88 20.90 -25.03
CA GLY A 25 8.30 20.66 -23.65
C GLY A 25 7.46 19.59 -22.97
N GLY A 26 6.14 19.57 -23.22
CA GLY A 26 5.25 18.53 -22.67
C GLY A 26 5.54 17.13 -23.22
N ILE A 27 5.86 17.02 -24.52
CA ILE A 27 6.26 15.74 -25.13
C ILE A 27 7.61 15.25 -24.54
N ILE A 28 8.58 16.16 -24.43
CA ILE A 28 9.88 15.83 -23.83
C ILE A 28 9.72 15.46 -22.36
N ALA A 29 8.89 16.18 -21.60
CA ALA A 29 8.61 15.90 -20.21
C ALA A 29 8.00 14.50 -20.03
N TYR A 30 7.03 14.13 -20.86
CA TYR A 30 6.43 12.80 -20.82
C TYR A 30 7.46 11.67 -21.05
N GLY A 31 8.40 11.89 -21.96
CA GLY A 31 9.46 10.90 -22.24
C GLY A 31 10.47 10.75 -21.10
N ASN A 32 10.75 11.83 -20.36
CA ASN A 32 11.78 11.84 -19.31
C ASN A 32 11.24 11.66 -17.89
N MET A 33 9.91 11.59 -17.72
CA MET A 33 9.33 11.38 -16.40
C MET A 33 9.50 9.93 -15.93
N GLY A 34 9.79 9.75 -14.64
CA GLY A 34 9.72 8.46 -13.98
C GLY A 34 8.30 7.89 -14.06
N LYS A 35 8.20 6.59 -14.31
CA LYS A 35 6.93 5.85 -14.39
C LYS A 35 6.85 4.89 -13.22
N LEU A 36 5.80 5.00 -12.43
CA LEU A 36 5.51 4.12 -11.30
C LEU A 36 4.08 3.56 -11.45
N GLU A 37 3.82 2.44 -10.82
CA GLU A 37 2.46 1.91 -10.74
C GLU A 37 1.62 2.74 -9.77
N ASP A 38 2.09 2.89 -8.54
CA ASP A 38 1.42 3.59 -7.46
C ASP A 38 2.24 4.76 -6.93
N ALA A 39 1.57 5.66 -6.21
CA ALA A 39 2.24 6.79 -5.57
C ALA A 39 3.19 6.31 -4.46
N PRO A 40 4.43 6.80 -4.41
CA PRO A 40 5.33 6.49 -3.32
C PRO A 40 4.79 7.04 -2.00
N PHE A 41 4.99 6.31 -0.92
CA PHE A 41 4.69 6.77 0.42
C PHE A 41 5.78 6.33 1.40
N THR A 42 5.88 7.02 2.52
CA THR A 42 6.90 6.79 3.52
C THR A 42 6.48 5.68 4.48
N ILE A 43 7.29 4.64 4.61
CA ILE A 43 7.08 3.58 5.59
C ILE A 43 7.60 4.08 6.94
N LYS A 44 6.67 4.29 7.88
CA LYS A 44 6.91 4.88 9.19
C LYS A 44 7.05 3.81 10.27
N GLN A 45 7.81 2.77 9.95
CA GLN A 45 8.08 1.65 10.85
C GLN A 45 9.47 1.07 10.61
N ALA A 46 10.09 0.55 11.67
CA ALA A 46 11.32 -0.22 11.63
C ALA A 46 11.17 -1.47 12.49
N VAL A 47 11.96 -2.49 12.21
CA VAL A 47 11.95 -3.75 12.95
C VAL A 47 13.28 -3.94 13.68
N VAL A 48 13.23 -4.22 14.98
CA VAL A 48 14.39 -4.57 15.79
C VAL A 48 14.30 -6.06 16.11
N THR A 49 15.30 -6.82 15.73
CA THR A 49 15.35 -8.27 15.93
C THR A 49 16.54 -8.62 16.84
N THR A 50 16.29 -9.46 17.85
CA THR A 50 17.33 -9.90 18.78
C THR A 50 17.17 -11.40 19.02
N SER A 51 18.24 -12.16 18.82
CA SER A 51 18.26 -13.59 19.14
C SER A 51 18.61 -13.79 20.62
N TYR A 52 17.95 -14.75 21.26
CA TYR A 52 18.29 -15.22 22.60
C TYR A 52 18.11 -16.73 22.66
N PRO A 53 19.04 -17.50 22.07
CA PRO A 53 18.92 -18.96 21.94
C PRO A 53 18.72 -19.66 23.28
N GLY A 54 17.76 -20.59 23.32
CA GLY A 54 17.44 -21.37 24.52
C GLY A 54 16.47 -20.71 25.49
N ALA A 55 16.10 -19.46 25.30
CA ALA A 55 15.10 -18.79 26.12
C ALA A 55 13.67 -19.08 25.63
N SER A 56 12.76 -19.29 26.57
CA SER A 56 11.32 -19.41 26.32
C SER A 56 10.73 -18.08 25.82
N PRO A 57 9.54 -18.06 25.21
CA PRO A 57 8.88 -16.83 24.81
C PRO A 57 8.66 -15.83 25.95
N ALA A 58 8.42 -16.34 27.17
CA ALA A 58 8.27 -15.51 28.35
C ALA A 58 9.60 -14.86 28.78
N GLU A 59 10.70 -15.64 28.82
CA GLU A 59 12.04 -15.12 29.14
C GLU A 59 12.53 -14.12 28.08
N VAL A 60 12.30 -14.38 26.80
CA VAL A 60 12.59 -13.43 25.72
C VAL A 60 11.86 -12.12 25.95
N ARG A 61 10.57 -12.17 26.28
CA ARG A 61 9.76 -10.99 26.59
C ARG A 61 10.34 -10.20 27.77
N GLU A 62 10.64 -10.89 28.87
CA GLU A 62 11.02 -10.25 30.13
C GLU A 62 12.45 -9.73 30.15
N GLN A 63 13.36 -10.48 29.54
CA GLN A 63 14.81 -10.20 29.66
C GLN A 63 15.38 -9.45 28.47
N VAL A 64 14.77 -9.55 27.29
CA VAL A 64 15.27 -8.92 26.07
C VAL A 64 14.30 -7.85 25.56
N THR A 65 13.04 -8.23 25.34
CA THR A 65 12.08 -7.33 24.70
C THR A 65 11.74 -6.15 25.57
N ASP A 66 11.45 -6.36 26.86
CA ASP A 66 11.09 -5.28 27.78
C ASP A 66 12.22 -4.25 27.95
N VAL A 67 13.47 -4.71 28.04
CA VAL A 67 14.67 -3.86 28.11
C VAL A 67 14.82 -2.99 26.87
N LEU A 68 14.65 -3.58 25.67
CA LEU A 68 14.73 -2.85 24.43
C LEU A 68 13.54 -1.89 24.24
N GLU A 69 12.31 -2.32 24.56
CA GLU A 69 11.13 -1.49 24.47
C GLU A 69 11.21 -0.29 25.41
N GLU A 70 11.81 -0.45 26.62
CA GLU A 70 12.04 0.65 27.55
C GLU A 70 12.93 1.73 26.94
N SER A 71 14.07 1.33 26.37
CA SER A 71 14.97 2.27 25.71
C SER A 71 14.35 2.93 24.47
N ILE A 72 13.57 2.17 23.70
CA ILE A 72 12.90 2.70 22.49
C ILE A 72 11.78 3.67 22.89
N GLN A 73 11.09 3.50 24.00
CA GLN A 73 10.05 4.42 24.48
C GLN A 73 10.55 5.83 24.78
N GLU A 74 11.85 6.01 24.97
CA GLU A 74 12.45 7.34 25.13
C GLU A 74 12.49 8.16 23.83
N LEU A 75 12.14 7.59 22.68
CA LEU A 75 12.03 8.31 21.41
C LEU A 75 10.79 9.22 21.45
N GLY A 76 10.99 10.53 21.38
CA GLY A 76 9.90 11.51 21.39
C GLY A 76 8.96 11.39 20.17
N GLU A 77 9.44 10.82 19.09
CA GLU A 77 8.73 10.58 17.83
C GLU A 77 7.98 9.25 17.78
N LEU A 78 8.09 8.43 18.84
CA LEU A 78 7.40 7.15 18.93
C LEU A 78 5.88 7.32 18.89
N TYR A 79 5.19 6.44 18.15
CA TYR A 79 3.74 6.34 18.16
C TYR A 79 3.28 5.16 19.03
N TYR A 80 3.68 3.94 18.70
CA TYR A 80 3.48 2.73 19.53
C TYR A 80 4.48 1.63 19.14
N LEU A 81 4.59 0.61 20.00
CA LEU A 81 5.39 -0.59 19.80
C LEU A 81 4.48 -1.81 19.72
N LYS A 82 4.81 -2.73 18.80
CA LYS A 82 4.27 -4.10 18.79
C LYS A 82 5.43 -5.08 18.79
N SER A 83 5.43 -6.05 19.70
CA SER A 83 6.49 -7.04 19.72
C SER A 83 5.94 -8.46 19.67
N GLU A 84 6.71 -9.31 19.02
CA GLU A 84 6.49 -10.75 18.89
C GLU A 84 7.64 -11.46 19.58
N ASN A 85 7.33 -12.25 20.59
CA ASN A 85 8.28 -13.01 21.37
C ASN A 85 8.07 -14.50 21.10
N ARG A 86 9.04 -15.12 20.47
CA ARG A 86 9.10 -16.56 20.23
C ARG A 86 10.26 -17.17 20.99
N ALA A 87 10.30 -18.49 21.11
CA ALA A 87 11.46 -19.16 21.70
C ALA A 87 12.75 -18.75 20.96
N GLY A 88 13.68 -18.18 21.71
CA GLY A 88 14.97 -17.73 21.17
C GLY A 88 14.97 -16.45 20.33
N LEU A 89 13.84 -15.77 20.15
CA LEU A 89 13.74 -14.62 19.22
C LEU A 89 12.81 -13.53 19.74
N SER A 90 13.33 -12.32 19.82
CA SER A 90 12.56 -11.08 20.01
C SER A 90 12.47 -10.31 18.68
N LYS A 91 11.27 -9.88 18.30
CA LYS A 91 11.02 -9.00 17.16
C LYS A 91 10.15 -7.85 17.61
N ILE A 92 10.69 -6.64 17.61
CA ILE A 92 10.00 -5.41 17.99
C ILE A 92 9.75 -4.58 16.74
N THR A 93 8.49 -4.28 16.45
CA THR A 93 8.11 -3.35 15.39
C THR A 93 7.85 -1.99 16.00
N VAL A 94 8.64 -1.02 15.59
CA VAL A 94 8.61 0.38 16.07
C VAL A 94 7.81 1.20 15.09
N TYR A 95 6.67 1.73 15.52
CA TYR A 95 5.84 2.64 14.74
C TYR A 95 6.07 4.07 15.21
N VAL A 96 6.37 4.96 14.25
CA VAL A 96 6.62 6.38 14.55
C VAL A 96 5.44 7.24 14.14
N LYS A 97 5.37 8.46 14.69
CA LYS A 97 4.28 9.40 14.47
C LYS A 97 4.09 9.70 12.98
N LYS A 98 2.85 9.77 12.56
CA LYS A 98 2.46 9.92 11.15
C LYS A 98 2.84 11.28 10.56
N GLU A 99 3.04 12.30 11.40
CA GLU A 99 3.42 13.66 11.00
C GLU A 99 4.88 13.80 10.56
N ILE A 100 5.71 12.80 10.81
CA ILE A 100 7.14 12.82 10.45
C ILE A 100 7.28 12.75 8.93
N ARG A 101 8.12 13.64 8.39
CA ARG A 101 8.37 13.72 6.95
C ARG A 101 9.40 12.68 6.50
N ALA A 102 9.33 12.29 5.24
CA ALA A 102 10.29 11.36 4.64
C ALA A 102 11.77 11.82 4.83
N ALA A 103 12.03 13.12 4.71
CA ALA A 103 13.38 13.69 4.89
C ALA A 103 13.95 13.52 6.31
N ASP A 104 13.08 13.39 7.32
CA ASP A 104 13.49 13.28 8.73
C ASP A 104 13.65 11.80 9.17
N MET A 105 13.23 10.85 8.34
CA MET A 105 13.18 9.42 8.68
C MET A 105 14.56 8.83 8.94
N GLN A 106 15.54 9.16 8.08
CA GLN A 106 16.90 8.63 8.23
C GLN A 106 17.52 9.02 9.58
N GLN A 107 17.39 10.30 9.98
CA GLN A 107 17.87 10.76 11.27
C GLN A 107 17.16 10.08 12.44
N LEU A 108 15.88 9.77 12.28
CA LEU A 108 15.09 9.05 13.28
C LEU A 108 15.56 7.61 13.45
N TRP A 109 15.86 6.92 12.34
CA TRP A 109 16.39 5.57 12.39
C TRP A 109 17.79 5.51 13.00
N ASP A 110 18.61 6.54 12.78
CA ASP A 110 19.91 6.66 13.47
C ASP A 110 19.74 6.89 14.98
N LYS A 111 18.73 7.65 15.41
CA LYS A 111 18.38 7.77 16.84
C LYS A 111 17.91 6.40 17.39
N LEU A 112 17.10 5.66 16.65
CA LEU A 112 16.64 4.33 17.05
C LEU A 112 17.82 3.37 17.22
N ARG A 113 18.74 3.30 16.23
CA ARG A 113 19.96 2.46 16.30
C ARG A 113 20.79 2.81 17.52
N ARG A 114 20.97 4.07 17.84
CA ARG A 114 21.71 4.52 19.03
C ARG A 114 21.03 4.05 20.30
N LYS A 115 19.71 4.24 20.45
CA LYS A 115 18.95 3.79 21.62
C LYS A 115 19.01 2.28 21.82
N VAL A 116 18.89 1.53 20.74
CA VAL A 116 19.02 0.06 20.77
C VAL A 116 20.44 -0.39 21.14
N ASN A 117 21.47 0.28 20.62
CA ASN A 117 22.87 0.01 20.98
C ASN A 117 23.18 0.38 22.45
N ASP A 118 22.61 1.46 22.96
CA ASP A 118 22.76 1.89 24.36
C ASP A 118 22.12 0.88 25.33
N ALA A 119 21.07 0.19 24.90
CA ALA A 119 20.43 -0.87 25.69
C ALA A 119 21.18 -2.21 25.67
N GLN A 120 22.07 -2.45 24.70
CA GLN A 120 22.78 -3.71 24.53
C GLN A 120 23.55 -4.20 25.79
N PRO A 121 24.25 -3.34 26.57
CA PRO A 121 24.94 -3.79 27.79
C PRO A 121 24.00 -4.29 28.89
N HIS A 122 22.72 -3.95 28.82
CA HIS A 122 21.70 -4.36 29.81
C HIS A 122 21.01 -5.68 29.44
N LEU A 123 21.30 -6.21 28.25
CA LEU A 123 20.78 -7.51 27.82
C LEU A 123 21.46 -8.65 28.55
N PRO A 124 20.77 -9.78 28.75
CA PRO A 124 21.33 -10.95 29.41
C PRO A 124 22.49 -11.56 28.61
N ALA A 125 23.40 -12.18 29.32
CA ALA A 125 24.48 -12.94 28.70
C ALA A 125 23.90 -14.08 27.82
N GLY A 126 24.39 -14.18 26.57
CA GLY A 126 23.89 -15.12 25.57
C GLY A 126 22.83 -14.52 24.62
N ALA A 127 22.32 -13.34 24.91
CA ALA A 127 21.54 -12.60 23.91
C ALA A 127 22.45 -12.08 22.80
N GLY A 128 22.01 -12.25 21.56
CA GLY A 128 22.69 -11.73 20.40
C GLY A 128 22.61 -10.19 20.33
N ARG A 129 23.42 -9.61 19.45
CA ARG A 129 23.35 -8.17 19.19
C ARG A 129 22.02 -7.82 18.52
N PRO A 130 21.29 -6.82 19.02
CA PRO A 130 20.09 -6.33 18.36
C PRO A 130 20.38 -5.79 16.96
N VAL A 131 19.58 -6.16 15.99
CA VAL A 131 19.67 -5.69 14.60
C VAL A 131 18.46 -4.84 14.28
N VAL A 132 18.70 -3.58 13.89
CA VAL A 132 17.65 -2.65 13.46
C VAL A 132 17.55 -2.71 11.94
N ASN A 133 16.40 -3.10 11.43
CA ASN A 133 16.06 -3.11 10.02
C ASN A 133 15.03 -1.99 9.75
N ASP A 134 15.47 -0.94 9.10
CA ASP A 134 14.67 0.19 8.63
C ASP A 134 14.33 0.10 7.15
N ASP A 135 14.98 -0.80 6.39
CA ASP A 135 14.71 -1.13 5.00
C ASP A 135 13.61 -2.21 4.86
N PHE A 136 12.96 -2.55 5.98
CA PHE A 136 11.88 -3.53 6.04
C PHE A 136 10.77 -3.28 5.01
N GLY A 137 10.60 -2.03 4.61
CA GLY A 137 9.58 -1.61 3.67
C GLY A 137 9.99 -1.63 2.20
N ASP A 138 11.24 -1.89 1.90
CA ASP A 138 11.71 -1.89 0.52
C ASP A 138 11.00 -2.93 -0.31
N VAL A 139 10.65 -2.55 -1.53
CA VAL A 139 10.02 -3.44 -2.50
C VAL A 139 11.08 -3.97 -3.45
N LEU A 140 11.19 -5.30 -3.51
CA LEU A 140 12.00 -6.00 -4.49
C LEU A 140 11.09 -6.36 -5.67
N GLY A 141 10.67 -5.34 -6.45
CA GLY A 141 9.56 -5.37 -7.39
C GLY A 141 9.76 -6.29 -8.59
N VAL A 142 10.97 -6.77 -8.84
CA VAL A 142 11.24 -7.72 -9.93
C VAL A 142 11.71 -9.03 -9.31
N PHE A 143 10.96 -10.12 -9.56
CA PHE A 143 11.18 -11.40 -8.91
C PHE A 143 11.20 -12.53 -9.93
N TYR A 144 12.35 -13.20 -10.03
CA TYR A 144 12.58 -14.37 -10.87
C TYR A 144 12.81 -15.62 -10.02
N ALA A 145 12.55 -16.79 -10.59
CA ALA A 145 12.89 -18.08 -9.99
C ALA A 145 13.74 -18.90 -10.94
N LEU A 146 14.85 -19.41 -10.43
CA LEU A 146 15.66 -20.41 -11.06
C LEU A 146 15.30 -21.77 -10.50
N SER A 147 14.72 -22.65 -11.31
CA SER A 147 14.31 -23.99 -10.89
C SER A 147 15.04 -25.08 -11.66
N SER A 148 15.20 -26.21 -11.03
CA SER A 148 15.71 -27.43 -11.69
C SER A 148 15.20 -28.68 -10.97
N SER A 149 14.94 -29.74 -11.75
CA SER A 149 14.66 -31.09 -11.20
C SER A 149 15.87 -32.02 -11.18
N ASN A 150 16.92 -31.66 -11.91
CA ASN A 150 18.06 -32.58 -12.21
C ASN A 150 19.38 -32.14 -11.58
N HIS A 151 19.45 -30.93 -11.02
CA HIS A 151 20.65 -30.37 -10.42
C HIS A 151 20.53 -30.31 -8.91
N SER A 152 21.68 -30.46 -8.23
CA SER A 152 21.80 -30.35 -6.77
C SER A 152 21.54 -28.89 -6.30
N TRP A 153 21.23 -28.72 -5.02
CA TRP A 153 21.11 -27.40 -4.43
C TRP A 153 22.39 -26.57 -4.51
N ARG A 154 23.58 -27.23 -4.50
CA ARG A 154 24.88 -26.56 -4.70
C ARG A 154 24.98 -25.95 -6.10
N GLU A 155 24.65 -26.73 -7.13
CA GLU A 155 24.67 -26.22 -8.51
C GLU A 155 23.66 -25.13 -8.75
N LEU A 156 22.46 -25.22 -8.10
CA LEU A 156 21.45 -24.14 -8.13
C LEU A 156 21.98 -22.87 -7.44
N GLU A 157 22.66 -23.00 -6.31
CA GLU A 157 23.27 -21.90 -5.56
C GLU A 157 24.33 -21.20 -6.41
N ASP A 158 25.31 -21.95 -6.95
CA ASP A 158 26.41 -21.42 -7.74
C ASP A 158 25.88 -20.66 -8.98
N LYS A 159 24.83 -21.20 -9.58
CA LYS A 159 24.21 -20.56 -10.75
C LYS A 159 23.39 -19.32 -10.37
N ALA A 160 22.66 -19.38 -9.26
CA ALA A 160 21.91 -18.23 -8.74
C ALA A 160 22.86 -17.09 -8.33
N ASP A 161 24.01 -17.40 -7.70
CA ASP A 161 25.02 -16.41 -7.35
C ASP A 161 25.67 -15.78 -8.60
N SER A 162 25.94 -16.59 -9.63
CA SER A 162 26.43 -16.08 -10.90
C SER A 162 25.45 -15.09 -11.54
N LEU A 163 24.16 -15.45 -11.57
CA LEU A 163 23.10 -14.57 -12.09
C LEU A 163 22.94 -13.30 -11.24
N LYS A 164 22.98 -13.44 -9.91
CA LYS A 164 22.94 -12.32 -8.96
C LYS A 164 24.06 -11.31 -9.23
N ASN A 165 25.29 -11.80 -9.41
CA ASN A 165 26.44 -10.92 -9.71
C ASN A 165 26.28 -10.17 -11.03
N GLY A 166 25.73 -10.81 -12.05
CA GLY A 166 25.41 -10.16 -13.31
C GLY A 166 24.30 -9.12 -13.18
N LEU A 167 23.25 -9.44 -12.44
CA LEU A 167 22.13 -8.54 -12.15
C LEU A 167 22.57 -7.28 -11.39
N LEU A 168 23.47 -7.42 -10.41
CA LEU A 168 24.03 -6.28 -9.67
C LEU A 168 24.84 -5.32 -10.55
N GLY A 169 25.33 -5.76 -11.71
CA GLY A 169 26.01 -4.92 -12.69
C GLY A 169 25.06 -4.06 -13.54
N ILE A 170 23.75 -4.29 -13.48
CA ILE A 170 22.78 -3.57 -14.30
C ILE A 170 22.48 -2.22 -13.65
N LYS A 171 22.42 -1.18 -14.48
CA LYS A 171 22.10 0.18 -14.04
C LYS A 171 20.73 0.22 -13.35
N ASP A 172 20.64 0.95 -12.27
CA ASP A 172 19.45 1.19 -11.41
C ASP A 172 19.04 -0.03 -10.55
N VAL A 173 19.76 -1.16 -10.59
CA VAL A 173 19.62 -2.24 -9.63
C VAL A 173 20.33 -1.87 -8.33
N ALA A 174 19.60 -1.86 -7.21
CA ALA A 174 20.15 -1.55 -5.89
C ALA A 174 20.59 -2.81 -5.14
N ARG A 175 19.76 -3.85 -5.16
CA ARG A 175 19.94 -5.06 -4.35
C ARG A 175 19.32 -6.27 -5.05
N VAL A 176 19.95 -7.42 -4.86
CA VAL A 176 19.43 -8.72 -5.29
C VAL A 176 19.47 -9.66 -4.08
N GLU A 177 18.29 -10.14 -3.67
CA GLU A 177 18.13 -11.11 -2.58
C GLU A 177 17.80 -12.49 -3.12
N LEU A 178 18.49 -13.52 -2.60
CA LEU A 178 18.17 -14.89 -2.89
C LEU A 178 17.19 -15.44 -1.84
N PHE A 179 16.22 -16.23 -2.28
CA PHE A 179 15.20 -16.84 -1.42
C PHE A 179 15.01 -18.32 -1.76
N GLY A 180 14.73 -19.13 -0.75
CA GLY A 180 14.50 -20.58 -0.93
C GLY A 180 15.79 -21.41 -1.06
N LEU A 181 16.95 -20.76 -1.00
CA LEU A 181 18.22 -21.44 -0.98
C LEU A 181 18.35 -22.27 0.29
N GLN A 182 18.86 -23.50 0.16
CA GLN A 182 19.11 -24.34 1.31
C GLN A 182 20.52 -24.07 1.85
N ASP A 183 20.61 -23.70 3.14
CA ASP A 183 21.89 -23.45 3.81
C ASP A 183 22.71 -24.73 3.81
N ARG A 184 23.90 -24.73 3.18
CA ARG A 184 24.83 -25.87 3.18
C ARG A 184 25.42 -26.09 4.57
N THR A 185 25.64 -27.35 4.93
CA THR A 185 26.34 -27.78 6.15
C THR A 185 27.34 -28.86 5.81
N ILE A 186 28.36 -28.99 6.64
CA ILE A 186 29.16 -30.21 6.73
C ILE A 186 28.68 -30.91 7.97
N ASP A 187 28.11 -32.08 7.80
CA ASP A 187 27.54 -32.84 8.91
C ASP A 187 28.53 -33.91 9.36
N ILE A 188 28.86 -33.88 10.66
CA ILE A 188 29.69 -34.87 11.36
C ILE A 188 28.75 -35.73 12.20
N GLU A 189 28.47 -36.89 11.75
CA GLU A 189 27.67 -37.88 12.48
C GLU A 189 28.59 -38.74 13.36
N ALA A 190 28.67 -38.41 14.67
CA ALA A 190 29.54 -39.10 15.60
C ALA A 190 28.78 -40.21 16.36
N ASP A 191 29.40 -41.36 16.49
CA ASP A 191 28.88 -42.45 17.31
C ASP A 191 29.24 -42.23 18.81
N PRO A 192 28.21 -41.99 19.69
CA PRO A 192 28.44 -41.74 21.09
C PRO A 192 29.24 -42.85 21.80
N SER A 193 29.09 -44.09 21.35
CA SER A 193 29.80 -45.24 21.93
C SER A 193 31.30 -45.24 21.58
N LEU A 194 31.61 -44.88 20.32
CA LEU A 194 32.99 -44.74 19.89
C LEU A 194 33.67 -43.52 20.53
N LEU A 195 32.95 -42.40 20.66
CA LEU A 195 33.47 -41.24 21.38
C LEU A 195 33.76 -41.55 22.84
N ALA A 196 32.82 -42.20 23.51
CA ALA A 196 33.00 -42.60 24.91
C ALA A 196 34.16 -43.60 25.09
N ALA A 197 34.27 -44.61 24.21
CA ALA A 197 35.37 -45.61 24.25
C ALA A 197 36.72 -44.94 24.00
N SER A 198 36.77 -43.91 23.18
CA SER A 198 37.99 -43.18 22.86
C SER A 198 38.32 -42.05 23.82
N GLY A 199 37.46 -41.78 24.78
CA GLY A 199 37.62 -40.69 25.75
C GLY A 199 37.55 -39.28 25.11
N ILE A 200 36.90 -39.14 23.98
CA ILE A 200 36.78 -37.89 23.22
C ILE A 200 35.45 -37.21 23.57
N THR A 201 35.48 -35.91 23.82
CA THR A 201 34.30 -35.08 24.06
C THR A 201 33.95 -34.21 22.85
N MET A 202 32.70 -33.67 22.82
CA MET A 202 32.30 -32.61 21.88
C MET A 202 33.23 -31.40 21.97
N SER A 203 33.67 -31.06 23.20
CA SER A 203 34.61 -29.97 23.45
C SER A 203 35.99 -30.22 22.81
N ASP A 204 36.44 -31.45 22.80
CA ASP A 204 37.75 -31.82 22.20
C ASP A 204 37.70 -31.70 20.68
N ILE A 205 36.57 -32.09 20.06
CA ILE A 205 36.31 -31.90 18.64
C ILE A 205 36.29 -30.40 18.30
N THR A 206 35.51 -29.60 19.04
CA THR A 206 35.45 -28.14 18.84
C THR A 206 36.83 -27.51 19.00
N ALA A 207 37.59 -27.88 20.04
CA ALA A 207 38.92 -27.36 20.28
C ALA A 207 39.93 -27.78 19.19
N ALA A 208 39.77 -28.98 18.60
CA ALA A 208 40.59 -29.40 17.46
C ALA A 208 40.30 -28.55 16.22
N PHE A 209 39.03 -28.27 15.92
CA PHE A 209 38.64 -27.35 14.87
C PHE A 209 39.23 -25.97 15.10
N ASP A 210 39.04 -25.39 16.28
CA ASP A 210 39.52 -24.04 16.62
C ASP A 210 41.03 -23.90 16.48
N ARG A 211 41.78 -24.95 16.82
CA ARG A 211 43.27 -24.98 16.71
C ARG A 211 43.74 -25.02 15.26
N GLN A 212 43.12 -25.81 14.40
CA GLN A 212 43.57 -26.02 13.03
C GLN A 212 42.97 -25.05 12.03
N ASN A 213 41.73 -24.64 12.19
CA ASN A 213 41.00 -23.82 11.23
C ASN A 213 41.13 -22.31 11.46
N ARG A 214 42.08 -21.91 12.31
CA ARG A 214 42.28 -20.51 12.67
C ARG A 214 43.18 -19.82 11.66
N ILE A 215 42.72 -18.72 11.06
CA ILE A 215 43.60 -17.82 10.29
C ILE A 215 44.39 -16.98 11.30
N VAL A 216 45.69 -17.12 11.28
CA VAL A 216 46.62 -16.41 12.17
C VAL A 216 47.61 -15.62 11.32
N ASP A 217 47.86 -14.36 11.68
CA ASP A 217 48.93 -13.58 11.04
C ASP A 217 50.31 -14.11 11.49
N ALA A 218 51.05 -14.67 10.56
CA ALA A 218 52.41 -15.18 10.80
C ALA A 218 53.47 -14.08 10.55
N GLY A 219 53.09 -12.84 10.22
CA GLY A 219 53.98 -11.72 9.99
C GLY A 219 54.80 -11.81 8.68
N ALA A 220 55.92 -11.14 8.65
CA ALA A 220 56.79 -11.15 7.47
C ALA A 220 58.25 -11.21 7.90
N ILE A 221 59.05 -11.96 7.15
CA ILE A 221 60.49 -12.06 7.31
C ILE A 221 61.14 -11.01 6.42
N GLU A 222 62.08 -10.22 7.02
CA GLU A 222 62.92 -9.28 6.29
C GLU A 222 64.22 -9.95 5.84
N THR A 223 64.52 -9.82 4.56
CA THR A 223 65.82 -10.20 3.97
C THR A 223 66.54 -8.91 3.53
N GLU A 224 67.81 -9.05 3.07
CA GLU A 224 68.57 -7.85 2.66
C GLU A 224 67.86 -6.95 1.65
N HIS A 225 66.92 -7.49 0.84
CA HIS A 225 66.28 -6.76 -0.23
C HIS A 225 64.77 -6.84 -0.25
N ASN A 226 64.16 -7.77 0.48
CA ASN A 226 62.73 -8.04 0.39
C ASN A 226 62.09 -8.26 1.78
N ARG A 227 60.86 -7.82 1.90
CA ARG A 227 59.96 -8.23 3.00
C ARG A 227 58.99 -9.29 2.50
N ILE A 228 59.20 -10.52 2.97
CA ILE A 228 58.49 -11.71 2.53
C ILE A 228 57.42 -12.03 3.54
N ARG A 229 56.16 -11.95 3.11
CA ARG A 229 55.02 -12.35 3.95
C ARG A 229 55.09 -13.87 4.22
N VAL A 230 54.94 -14.28 5.47
CA VAL A 230 54.80 -15.66 5.83
C VAL A 230 53.32 -15.97 5.96
N GLU A 231 52.86 -17.03 5.34
CA GLU A 231 51.50 -17.51 5.40
C GLU A 231 51.50 -18.95 5.92
N ALA A 232 50.79 -19.18 7.02
CA ALA A 232 50.49 -20.52 7.52
C ALA A 232 49.25 -21.02 6.76
N THR A 233 49.46 -21.94 5.83
CA THR A 233 48.38 -22.67 5.15
C THR A 233 47.97 -23.87 6.02
N GLY A 234 46.74 -24.38 5.87
CA GLY A 234 46.22 -25.51 6.60
C GLY A 234 44.77 -25.40 7.07
N SER A 235 43.98 -24.43 6.50
CA SER A 235 42.52 -24.50 6.55
C SER A 235 42.06 -25.69 5.72
N PHE A 236 40.98 -26.35 6.15
CA PHE A 236 40.41 -27.48 5.45
C PHE A 236 39.97 -27.12 4.04
N GLY A 237 40.49 -27.79 3.03
CA GLY A 237 40.17 -27.61 1.62
C GLY A 237 39.32 -28.75 1.04
N SER A 238 39.22 -29.86 1.78
CA SER A 238 38.40 -31.01 1.36
C SER A 238 37.80 -31.75 2.57
N LEU A 239 36.81 -32.62 2.31
CA LEU A 239 36.21 -33.46 3.34
C LEU A 239 37.21 -34.51 3.89
N GLU A 240 38.11 -35.02 3.04
CA GLU A 240 39.14 -35.96 3.40
C GLU A 240 40.12 -35.33 4.40
N GLU A 241 40.43 -34.07 4.32
CA GLU A 241 41.24 -33.35 5.30
C GLU A 241 40.53 -33.23 6.64
N LEU A 242 39.18 -33.08 6.64
CA LEU A 242 38.39 -33.13 7.86
C LEU A 242 38.38 -34.50 8.50
N GLU A 243 38.32 -35.58 7.73
CA GLU A 243 38.43 -36.96 8.24
C GLU A 243 39.78 -37.20 8.91
N GLN A 244 40.84 -36.56 8.42
CA GLN A 244 42.19 -36.67 8.96
C GLN A 244 42.44 -35.76 10.16
N LEU A 245 41.47 -34.89 10.53
CA LEU A 245 41.61 -34.06 11.72
C LEU A 245 41.93 -34.88 12.95
N THR A 246 43.08 -34.59 13.55
CA THR A 246 43.56 -35.33 14.73
C THR A 246 43.02 -34.73 16.01
N ILE A 247 42.32 -35.53 16.78
CA ILE A 247 41.78 -35.21 18.09
C ILE A 247 42.62 -35.90 19.14
N VAL A 248 42.90 -35.19 20.22
CA VAL A 248 43.66 -35.78 21.34
C VAL A 248 42.65 -36.31 22.37
N GLY A 249 42.56 -37.60 22.49
CA GLY A 249 41.76 -38.28 23.51
C GLY A 249 42.35 -38.14 24.93
N ARG A 250 41.61 -38.59 25.92
CA ARG A 250 41.90 -38.41 27.35
C ARG A 250 43.27 -38.98 27.76
N ASP A 251 43.63 -40.10 27.17
CA ASP A 251 44.91 -40.80 27.50
C ASP A 251 46.11 -40.34 26.69
N GLY A 252 45.94 -39.17 25.97
CA GLY A 252 46.95 -38.67 25.05
C GLY A 252 47.03 -39.42 23.72
N ALA A 253 46.08 -40.28 23.44
CA ALA A 253 45.98 -40.97 22.15
C ALA A 253 45.55 -40.01 21.05
N TYR A 254 46.17 -40.06 19.89
CA TYR A 254 45.82 -39.32 18.71
C TYR A 254 44.85 -40.15 17.87
N ILE A 255 43.62 -39.69 17.73
CA ILE A 255 42.55 -40.37 16.98
C ILE A 255 42.11 -39.45 15.85
N ARG A 256 41.90 -39.98 14.66
CA ARG A 256 41.37 -39.21 13.51
C ARG A 256 39.87 -39.11 13.64
N LEU A 257 39.31 -37.93 13.24
CA LEU A 257 37.88 -37.69 13.30
C LEU A 257 37.12 -38.75 12.49
N GLY A 258 37.60 -39.16 11.32
CA GLY A 258 36.97 -40.17 10.47
C GLY A 258 36.95 -41.59 11.06
N GLU A 259 37.68 -41.85 12.16
CA GLU A 259 37.63 -43.13 12.88
C GLU A 259 36.46 -43.20 13.87
N VAL A 260 35.92 -42.07 14.31
CA VAL A 260 34.86 -41.95 15.33
C VAL A 260 33.59 -41.30 14.82
N ALA A 261 33.61 -40.74 13.58
CA ALA A 261 32.47 -40.05 12.98
C ALA A 261 32.45 -40.22 11.45
N HIS A 262 31.26 -40.18 10.89
CA HIS A 262 31.04 -40.09 9.45
C HIS A 262 30.87 -38.62 9.04
N ILE A 263 31.55 -38.17 7.98
CA ILE A 263 31.52 -36.79 7.51
C ILE A 263 30.88 -36.73 6.13
N SER A 264 29.89 -35.87 5.97
CA SER A 264 29.21 -35.72 4.71
C SER A 264 28.81 -34.27 4.45
N GLU A 265 28.66 -33.89 3.19
CA GLU A 265 27.97 -32.64 2.83
C GLU A 265 26.47 -32.82 3.03
N GLY A 266 25.87 -31.87 3.70
CA GLY A 266 24.44 -31.83 3.97
C GLY A 266 23.84 -30.44 3.78
N TYR A 267 22.60 -30.33 4.17
CA TYR A 267 21.88 -29.05 4.22
C TYR A 267 21.25 -28.92 5.60
N ARG A 268 21.19 -27.69 6.07
CA ARG A 268 20.64 -27.40 7.39
C ARG A 268 19.24 -28.00 7.56
N HIS A 269 19.09 -28.75 8.64
CA HIS A 269 17.84 -29.35 9.06
C HIS A 269 17.46 -28.86 10.47
N PRO A 270 16.20 -28.37 10.71
CA PRO A 270 15.20 -28.08 9.70
C PRO A 270 15.57 -26.89 8.80
N ALA A 271 15.08 -26.91 7.56
CA ALA A 271 15.26 -25.83 6.62
C ALA A 271 14.63 -24.52 7.14
N ARG A 272 15.21 -23.35 6.78
CA ARG A 272 14.62 -22.06 7.19
C ARG A 272 13.41 -21.70 6.37
N ASN A 273 13.51 -21.88 5.07
CA ASN A 273 12.45 -21.65 4.09
C ASN A 273 12.68 -22.53 2.88
N GLN A 274 11.64 -22.70 2.08
CA GLN A 274 11.69 -23.45 0.83
C GLN A 274 10.86 -22.73 -0.22
N MET A 275 11.31 -22.81 -1.46
CA MET A 275 10.57 -22.30 -2.62
C MET A 275 10.43 -23.38 -3.68
N ARG A 276 9.24 -23.44 -4.28
CA ARG A 276 9.00 -24.25 -5.48
C ARG A 276 8.20 -23.43 -6.50
N THR A 277 8.48 -23.62 -7.76
CA THR A 277 7.66 -23.05 -8.84
C THR A 277 7.22 -24.18 -9.76
N ASP A 278 5.92 -24.22 -10.03
CA ASP A 278 5.27 -25.28 -10.78
C ASP A 278 5.66 -26.71 -10.33
N GLY A 279 5.86 -26.88 -9.02
CA GLY A 279 6.21 -28.14 -8.37
C GLY A 279 7.71 -28.46 -8.33
N GLN A 280 8.56 -27.71 -9.04
CA GLN A 280 10.00 -27.89 -9.06
C GLN A 280 10.68 -27.10 -7.92
N PRO A 281 11.72 -27.63 -7.26
CA PRO A 281 12.55 -26.86 -6.35
C PRO A 281 13.14 -25.64 -7.06
N ALA A 282 13.15 -24.49 -6.39
CA ALA A 282 13.56 -23.24 -7.01
C ALA A 282 14.29 -22.33 -6.03
N VAL A 283 15.17 -21.48 -6.57
CA VAL A 283 15.79 -20.35 -5.88
C VAL A 283 15.21 -19.06 -6.47
N GLY A 284 14.59 -18.27 -5.63
CA GLY A 284 14.05 -16.97 -6.00
C GLY A 284 15.13 -15.89 -5.99
N MET A 285 15.12 -15.00 -6.98
CA MET A 285 15.98 -13.83 -7.10
C MET A 285 15.11 -12.59 -7.12
N ALA A 286 15.06 -11.87 -6.01
CA ALA A 286 14.27 -10.66 -5.84
C ALA A 286 15.17 -9.43 -5.99
N ILE A 287 14.76 -8.49 -6.81
CA ILE A 287 15.56 -7.35 -7.27
C ILE A 287 14.87 -6.05 -6.87
N SER A 288 15.59 -5.14 -6.22
CA SER A 288 15.11 -3.80 -5.91
C SER A 288 15.74 -2.74 -6.81
N THR A 289 14.98 -1.67 -7.04
CA THR A 289 15.44 -0.47 -7.77
C THR A 289 16.10 0.51 -6.79
N VAL A 290 17.08 1.29 -7.25
CA VAL A 290 17.61 2.42 -6.48
C VAL A 290 16.50 3.45 -6.20
N ALA A 291 16.61 4.20 -5.10
CA ALA A 291 15.55 5.08 -4.60
C ALA A 291 14.99 6.06 -5.66
N ASP A 292 15.85 6.61 -6.52
CA ASP A 292 15.46 7.55 -7.58
C ASP A 292 15.42 6.89 -8.97
N GLY A 293 15.48 5.56 -9.04
CA GLY A 293 15.51 4.79 -10.29
C GLY A 293 14.15 4.66 -10.95
N ASN A 294 14.18 4.44 -12.27
CA ASN A 294 12.98 4.10 -13.03
C ASN A 294 12.80 2.58 -13.06
N VAL A 295 11.79 2.09 -12.35
CA VAL A 295 11.51 0.65 -12.25
C VAL A 295 11.18 0.01 -13.61
N VAL A 296 10.54 0.75 -14.53
CA VAL A 296 10.21 0.26 -15.87
C VAL A 296 11.49 0.04 -16.68
N ASP A 297 12.34 1.06 -16.75
CA ASP A 297 13.60 0.98 -17.51
C ASP A 297 14.58 -0.04 -16.89
N MET A 298 14.60 -0.18 -15.58
CA MET A 298 15.40 -1.18 -14.88
C MET A 298 14.88 -2.59 -15.21
N SER A 299 13.59 -2.82 -15.13
CA SER A 299 12.95 -4.10 -15.44
C SER A 299 13.20 -4.52 -16.89
N GLU A 300 13.11 -3.61 -17.87
CA GLU A 300 13.42 -3.90 -19.27
C GLU A 300 14.88 -4.37 -19.46
N ARG A 301 15.84 -3.71 -18.78
CA ARG A 301 17.25 -4.11 -18.83
C ARG A 301 17.49 -5.44 -18.13
N VAL A 302 16.83 -5.67 -17.00
CA VAL A 302 16.87 -6.95 -16.27
C VAL A 302 16.28 -8.06 -17.16
N ALA A 303 15.12 -7.83 -17.77
CA ALA A 303 14.49 -8.79 -18.66
C ALA A 303 15.40 -9.16 -19.86
N ALA A 304 16.04 -8.18 -20.47
CA ALA A 304 17.00 -8.41 -21.55
C ALA A 304 18.18 -9.30 -21.10
N TYR A 305 18.74 -9.02 -19.91
CA TYR A 305 19.80 -9.85 -19.34
C TYR A 305 19.31 -11.27 -19.01
N ILE A 306 18.12 -11.41 -18.46
CA ILE A 306 17.51 -12.71 -18.16
C ILE A 306 17.24 -13.51 -19.43
N ASP A 307 16.80 -12.88 -20.50
CA ASP A 307 16.56 -13.55 -21.79
C ASP A 307 17.87 -14.01 -22.43
N GLU A 308 18.96 -13.25 -22.31
CA GLU A 308 20.29 -13.68 -22.70
C GLU A 308 20.77 -14.87 -21.84
N ALA A 309 20.55 -14.77 -20.52
CA ALA A 309 20.88 -15.84 -19.59
C ALA A 309 20.12 -17.13 -19.90
N ARG A 310 18.83 -17.06 -20.23
CA ARG A 310 18.01 -18.22 -20.64
C ARG A 310 18.62 -18.98 -21.83
N GLN A 311 19.23 -18.28 -22.78
CA GLN A 311 19.85 -18.90 -23.95
C GLN A 311 21.17 -19.59 -23.62
N THR A 312 21.85 -19.17 -22.58
CA THR A 312 23.17 -19.68 -22.13
C THR A 312 23.09 -20.69 -21.00
N LEU A 313 21.90 -20.86 -20.38
CA LEU A 313 21.70 -21.85 -19.31
C LEU A 313 21.85 -23.29 -19.84
N PRO A 314 22.53 -24.16 -19.09
CA PRO A 314 22.57 -25.59 -19.39
C PRO A 314 21.17 -26.23 -19.41
N GLU A 315 21.03 -27.37 -20.10
CA GLU A 315 19.78 -28.13 -20.05
C GLU A 315 19.40 -28.54 -18.63
N GLY A 316 18.12 -28.46 -18.30
CA GLY A 316 17.58 -28.82 -17.00
C GLY A 316 17.37 -27.66 -16.05
N TYR A 317 17.88 -26.46 -16.36
CA TYR A 317 17.52 -25.25 -15.64
C TYR A 317 16.33 -24.55 -16.32
N ASN A 318 15.42 -24.03 -15.49
CA ASN A 318 14.32 -23.16 -15.93
C ASN A 318 14.34 -21.85 -15.17
N LEU A 319 14.34 -20.73 -15.93
CA LEU A 319 14.35 -19.39 -15.36
C LEU A 319 13.01 -18.71 -15.66
N GLN A 320 12.17 -18.56 -14.63
CA GLN A 320 10.80 -18.09 -14.74
C GLN A 320 10.62 -16.72 -14.07
N THR A 321 9.81 -15.86 -14.67
CA THR A 321 9.37 -14.61 -14.05
C THR A 321 8.24 -14.93 -13.08
N ILE A 322 8.39 -14.54 -11.82
CA ILE A 322 7.36 -14.72 -10.78
C ILE A 322 6.51 -13.46 -10.65
N TYR A 323 7.15 -12.31 -10.64
CA TYR A 323 6.49 -11.01 -10.62
C TYR A 323 7.39 -9.95 -11.22
N ASP A 324 6.82 -9.02 -11.97
CA ASP A 324 7.56 -7.91 -12.59
C ASP A 324 6.77 -6.61 -12.44
N GLN A 325 7.15 -5.81 -11.44
CA GLN A 325 6.53 -4.52 -11.17
C GLN A 325 6.75 -3.54 -12.33
N GLY A 326 7.88 -3.63 -13.04
CA GLY A 326 8.15 -2.75 -14.17
C GLY A 326 7.18 -3.01 -15.32
N HIS A 327 6.96 -4.28 -15.67
CA HIS A 327 5.98 -4.68 -16.67
C HIS A 327 4.54 -4.29 -16.26
N GLU A 328 4.15 -4.59 -15.03
CA GLU A 328 2.83 -4.21 -14.49
C GLU A 328 2.61 -2.69 -14.47
N SER A 329 3.68 -1.93 -14.13
CA SER A 329 3.64 -0.46 -14.13
C SER A 329 3.52 0.09 -15.55
N ALA A 330 4.21 -0.49 -16.52
CA ALA A 330 4.12 -0.09 -17.92
C ALA A 330 2.71 -0.33 -18.47
N GLU A 331 2.17 -1.55 -18.28
CA GLU A 331 0.81 -1.91 -18.72
C GLU A 331 -0.26 -1.00 -18.07
N ALA A 332 -0.17 -0.78 -16.76
CA ALA A 332 -1.08 0.13 -16.05
C ALA A 332 -1.00 1.56 -16.62
N ASN A 333 0.20 2.09 -16.81
CA ASN A 333 0.39 3.44 -17.35
C ASN A 333 -0.13 3.56 -18.79
N GLU A 334 0.11 2.56 -19.67
CA GLU A 334 -0.44 2.53 -21.02
C GLU A 334 -1.97 2.54 -21.02
N GLY A 335 -2.59 1.72 -20.17
CA GLY A 335 -4.05 1.71 -19.99
C GLY A 335 -4.61 3.06 -19.54
N PHE A 336 -3.95 3.72 -18.60
CA PHE A 336 -4.34 5.05 -18.15
C PHE A 336 -4.12 6.14 -19.20
N VAL A 337 -3.02 6.11 -19.94
CA VAL A 337 -2.78 7.04 -21.06
C VAL A 337 -3.83 6.85 -22.14
N LEU A 338 -4.22 5.63 -22.46
CA LEU A 338 -5.31 5.34 -23.37
C LEU A 338 -6.64 5.95 -22.86
N ASN A 339 -6.98 5.75 -21.60
CA ASN A 339 -8.15 6.35 -20.96
C ASN A 339 -8.10 7.89 -21.01
N LEU A 340 -6.93 8.48 -20.81
CA LEU A 340 -6.71 9.93 -20.94
C LEU A 340 -6.99 10.41 -22.37
N ILE A 341 -6.46 9.72 -23.37
CA ILE A 341 -6.68 10.05 -24.79
C ILE A 341 -8.17 9.92 -25.14
N ILE A 342 -8.82 8.83 -24.75
CA ILE A 342 -10.27 8.62 -24.97
C ILE A 342 -11.06 9.76 -24.30
N SER A 343 -10.71 10.13 -23.08
CA SER A 343 -11.36 11.23 -22.36
C SER A 343 -11.17 12.57 -23.08
N VAL A 344 -9.96 12.87 -23.58
CA VAL A 344 -9.69 14.11 -24.38
C VAL A 344 -10.55 14.12 -25.64
N ILE A 345 -10.61 13.00 -26.36
CA ILE A 345 -11.41 12.88 -27.59
C ILE A 345 -12.91 13.05 -27.25
N THR A 346 -13.37 12.45 -26.18
CA THR A 346 -14.77 12.53 -25.73
C THR A 346 -15.14 13.97 -25.36
N VAL A 347 -14.31 14.66 -24.57
CA VAL A 347 -14.50 16.07 -24.21
C VAL A 347 -14.49 16.95 -25.44
N ALA A 348 -13.54 16.74 -26.36
CA ALA A 348 -13.51 17.45 -27.63
C ALA A 348 -14.80 17.21 -28.44
N GLY A 349 -15.26 15.96 -28.53
CA GLY A 349 -16.52 15.58 -29.20
C GLY A 349 -17.74 16.30 -28.62
N VAL A 350 -17.86 16.38 -27.31
CA VAL A 350 -18.91 17.12 -26.61
C VAL A 350 -18.83 18.59 -26.95
N LEU A 351 -17.64 19.20 -26.96
CA LEU A 351 -17.46 20.60 -27.34
C LEU A 351 -17.84 20.85 -28.79
N LEU A 352 -17.47 19.96 -29.71
CA LEU A 352 -17.84 20.03 -31.13
C LEU A 352 -19.34 19.99 -31.31
N LEU A 353 -20.05 19.17 -30.56
CA LEU A 353 -21.51 19.02 -30.62
C LEU A 353 -22.24 20.29 -30.13
N PHE A 354 -21.79 20.88 -29.00
CA PHE A 354 -22.49 22.01 -28.38
C PHE A 354 -22.12 23.38 -28.98
N ILE A 355 -20.89 23.57 -29.48
CA ILE A 355 -20.34 24.87 -29.90
C ILE A 355 -20.02 24.88 -31.39
N GLY A 356 -20.00 23.72 -32.04
CA GLY A 356 -19.63 23.56 -33.45
C GLY A 356 -18.13 23.36 -33.65
N ILE A 357 -17.75 22.76 -34.78
CA ILE A 357 -16.41 22.20 -35.04
C ILE A 357 -15.31 23.26 -34.84
N LYS A 358 -15.37 24.43 -35.45
CA LYS A 358 -14.27 25.41 -35.35
C LYS A 358 -14.03 25.93 -33.96
N ASN A 359 -15.11 26.24 -33.23
CA ASN A 359 -15.01 26.79 -31.89
C ASN A 359 -14.72 25.73 -30.84
N GLY A 360 -15.23 24.51 -31.05
CA GLY A 360 -14.93 23.36 -30.19
C GLY A 360 -13.45 23.00 -30.22
N ILE A 361 -12.80 22.95 -31.39
CA ILE A 361 -11.34 22.71 -31.49
C ILE A 361 -10.56 23.82 -30.80
N LEU A 362 -11.02 25.09 -30.94
CA LEU A 362 -10.34 26.22 -30.33
C LEU A 362 -10.33 26.13 -28.80
N ILE A 363 -11.48 25.83 -28.20
CA ILE A 363 -11.60 25.68 -26.75
C ILE A 363 -10.89 24.38 -26.27
N GLY A 364 -11.05 23.29 -27.02
CA GLY A 364 -10.44 22.01 -26.74
C GLY A 364 -8.90 22.02 -26.77
N SER A 365 -8.31 22.89 -27.61
CA SER A 365 -6.84 23.07 -27.62
C SER A 365 -6.30 23.58 -26.30
N GLY A 366 -7.05 24.38 -25.54
CA GLY A 366 -6.66 24.83 -24.21
C GLY A 366 -6.51 23.68 -23.21
N LEU A 367 -7.30 22.60 -23.37
CA LEU A 367 -7.15 21.37 -22.59
C LEU A 367 -5.79 20.71 -22.82
N VAL A 368 -5.41 20.55 -24.10
CA VAL A 368 -4.13 19.93 -24.47
C VAL A 368 -2.94 20.73 -23.92
N PHE A 369 -2.94 22.05 -24.08
CA PHE A 369 -1.89 22.90 -23.52
C PHE A 369 -1.85 22.87 -21.99
N SER A 370 -2.99 22.76 -21.32
CA SER A 370 -3.05 22.62 -19.85
C SER A 370 -2.42 21.28 -19.40
N ILE A 371 -2.72 20.19 -20.09
CA ILE A 371 -2.15 18.87 -19.79
C ILE A 371 -0.63 18.91 -19.99
N PHE A 372 -0.14 19.37 -21.15
CA PHE A 372 1.30 19.41 -21.41
C PHE A 372 2.05 20.35 -20.45
N GLY A 373 1.48 21.49 -20.11
CA GLY A 373 2.04 22.37 -19.10
C GLY A 373 2.08 21.73 -17.71
N THR A 374 1.10 20.90 -17.36
CA THR A 374 1.09 20.13 -16.11
C THR A 374 2.17 19.05 -16.14
N LEU A 375 2.37 18.34 -17.24
CA LEU A 375 3.45 17.37 -17.40
C LEU A 375 4.84 18.00 -17.28
N ILE A 376 5.04 19.21 -17.85
CA ILE A 376 6.29 19.97 -17.68
C ILE A 376 6.54 20.27 -16.19
N TYR A 377 5.52 20.71 -15.47
CA TYR A 377 5.64 20.98 -14.04
C TYR A 377 5.97 19.71 -13.25
N MET A 378 5.26 18.61 -13.51
CA MET A 378 5.48 17.33 -12.86
C MET A 378 6.92 16.83 -13.07
N CYS A 379 7.42 16.90 -14.31
CA CYS A 379 8.78 16.55 -14.65
C CYS A 379 9.81 17.43 -13.90
N ALA A 380 9.58 18.74 -13.87
CA ALA A 380 10.47 19.69 -13.19
C ALA A 380 10.50 19.53 -11.67
N THR A 381 9.43 19.01 -11.07
CA THR A 381 9.32 18.79 -9.61
C THR A 381 9.54 17.34 -9.18
N GLY A 382 9.89 16.44 -10.11
CA GLY A 382 10.14 15.02 -9.82
C GLY A 382 8.88 14.22 -9.49
N ILE A 383 7.68 14.72 -9.82
CA ILE A 383 6.44 13.95 -9.63
C ILE A 383 6.34 12.92 -10.76
N ALA A 384 6.39 11.64 -10.41
CA ALA A 384 6.30 10.54 -11.36
C ALA A 384 4.91 10.43 -12.00
N LEU A 385 4.89 9.86 -13.21
CA LEU A 385 3.67 9.43 -13.86
C LEU A 385 3.20 8.14 -13.20
N GLN A 386 2.04 8.19 -12.53
CA GLN A 386 1.50 7.07 -11.77
C GLN A 386 -0.03 7.20 -11.69
N ARG A 387 -0.72 6.14 -11.24
CA ARG A 387 -2.20 6.07 -11.21
C ARG A 387 -2.87 7.32 -10.65
N MET A 388 -2.37 7.86 -9.52
CA MET A 388 -2.99 9.02 -8.86
C MET A 388 -2.82 10.31 -9.66
N SER A 389 -1.63 10.52 -10.25
CA SER A 389 -1.37 11.71 -11.07
C SER A 389 -2.16 11.69 -12.37
N LEU A 390 -2.30 10.52 -13.02
CA LEU A 390 -3.10 10.36 -14.23
C LEU A 390 -4.60 10.50 -13.95
N ALA A 391 -5.10 9.88 -12.88
CA ALA A 391 -6.48 10.08 -12.43
C ALA A 391 -6.78 11.55 -12.12
N ALA A 392 -5.83 12.27 -11.51
CA ALA A 392 -5.95 13.71 -11.25
C ALA A 392 -6.10 14.52 -12.53
N ILE A 393 -5.32 14.22 -13.58
CA ILE A 393 -5.42 14.87 -14.88
C ILE A 393 -6.80 14.60 -15.50
N ILE A 394 -7.29 13.35 -15.44
CA ILE A 394 -8.61 13.00 -16.01
C ILE A 394 -9.75 13.70 -15.24
N ILE A 395 -9.69 13.74 -13.90
CA ILE A 395 -10.67 14.48 -13.09
C ILE A 395 -10.62 15.98 -13.42
N ALA A 396 -9.42 16.54 -13.48
CA ALA A 396 -9.22 17.95 -13.79
C ALA A 396 -9.72 18.30 -15.21
N MET A 397 -9.64 17.38 -16.16
CA MET A 397 -9.91 17.61 -17.58
C MET A 397 -11.27 18.27 -17.84
N GLY A 398 -12.30 17.79 -17.17
CA GLY A 398 -13.63 18.41 -17.27
C GLY A 398 -13.65 19.86 -16.78
N MET A 399 -12.92 20.14 -15.70
CA MET A 399 -12.82 21.47 -15.09
C MET A 399 -11.88 22.41 -15.85
N LEU A 400 -10.90 21.87 -16.60
CA LEU A 400 -9.92 22.64 -17.36
C LEU A 400 -10.57 23.47 -18.47
N VAL A 401 -11.55 22.91 -19.12
CA VAL A 401 -12.24 23.55 -20.26
C VAL A 401 -13.16 24.66 -19.81
N ASP A 402 -13.69 24.60 -18.60
CA ASP A 402 -14.71 25.54 -18.09
C ASP A 402 -14.27 27.00 -18.13
N ASN A 403 -13.01 27.29 -17.75
CA ASN A 403 -12.50 28.65 -17.75
C ASN A 403 -12.49 29.24 -19.19
N ALA A 404 -12.08 28.43 -20.16
CA ALA A 404 -12.05 28.79 -21.56
C ALA A 404 -13.48 29.00 -22.14
N ILE A 405 -14.42 28.11 -21.76
CA ILE A 405 -15.85 28.25 -22.18
C ILE A 405 -16.43 29.58 -21.72
N VAL A 406 -16.27 29.95 -20.44
CA VAL A 406 -16.84 31.17 -19.88
C VAL A 406 -16.27 32.44 -20.53
N VAL A 407 -14.94 32.50 -20.72
CA VAL A 407 -14.28 33.64 -21.37
C VAL A 407 -14.69 33.72 -22.84
N TYR A 408 -14.75 32.59 -23.55
CA TYR A 408 -15.19 32.51 -24.93
C TYR A 408 -16.64 32.99 -25.10
N ASP A 409 -17.57 32.46 -24.30
CA ASP A 409 -18.98 32.79 -24.34
C ASP A 409 -19.21 34.27 -24.04
N ALA A 410 -18.57 34.84 -23.03
CA ALA A 410 -18.62 36.25 -22.72
C ALA A 410 -18.09 37.13 -23.87
N ALA A 411 -16.99 36.71 -24.54
CA ALA A 411 -16.48 37.43 -25.70
C ALA A 411 -17.46 37.38 -26.90
N LEU A 412 -18.07 36.19 -27.11
CA LEU A 412 -19.07 36.02 -28.19
C LEU A 412 -20.31 36.87 -27.93
N VAL A 413 -20.86 36.87 -26.71
CA VAL A 413 -22.02 37.69 -26.32
C VAL A 413 -21.70 39.19 -26.51
N ASN A 414 -20.53 39.67 -26.13
CA ASN A 414 -20.12 41.05 -26.33
C ASN A 414 -20.02 41.41 -27.83
N MET A 415 -19.52 40.48 -28.66
CA MET A 415 -19.49 40.68 -30.12
C MET A 415 -20.90 40.68 -30.71
N GLN A 416 -21.82 39.86 -30.27
CA GLN A 416 -23.24 39.84 -30.67
C GLN A 416 -23.97 41.08 -30.23
N ARG A 417 -23.56 41.74 -29.13
CA ARG A 417 -24.04 43.07 -28.71
C ARG A 417 -23.47 44.22 -29.55
N GLY A 418 -22.73 43.94 -30.62
CA GLY A 418 -22.21 44.95 -31.56
C GLY A 418 -20.80 45.47 -31.24
N MET A 419 -20.13 45.00 -30.20
CA MET A 419 -18.76 45.41 -29.89
C MET A 419 -17.77 44.96 -30.96
N ARG A 420 -16.74 45.79 -31.25
CA ARG A 420 -15.60 45.36 -32.09
C ARG A 420 -14.85 44.20 -31.42
N LYS A 421 -14.27 43.32 -32.22
CA LYS A 421 -13.65 42.03 -31.75
C LYS A 421 -12.66 42.19 -30.60
N ARG A 422 -11.63 43.03 -30.74
CA ARG A 422 -10.61 43.24 -29.71
C ARG A 422 -11.18 43.87 -28.42
N PRO A 423 -11.98 44.95 -28.45
CA PRO A 423 -12.66 45.46 -27.25
C PRO A 423 -13.60 44.44 -26.60
N ALA A 424 -14.33 43.65 -27.39
CA ALA A 424 -15.23 42.62 -26.87
C ALA A 424 -14.47 41.55 -26.06
N ILE A 425 -13.32 41.09 -26.56
CA ILE A 425 -12.45 40.14 -25.91
C ILE A 425 -11.85 40.72 -24.62
N LEU A 426 -11.28 41.93 -24.66
CA LEU A 426 -10.68 42.57 -23.48
C LEU A 426 -11.73 42.90 -22.40
N SER A 427 -12.95 43.24 -22.80
CA SER A 427 -14.08 43.43 -21.90
C SER A 427 -14.47 42.10 -21.23
N ALA A 428 -14.56 41.01 -22.00
CA ALA A 428 -14.86 39.68 -21.48
C ALA A 428 -13.83 39.26 -20.43
N VAL A 429 -12.54 39.37 -20.72
CA VAL A 429 -11.47 39.08 -19.72
C VAL A 429 -11.59 39.97 -18.49
N GLY A 430 -11.89 41.27 -18.69
CA GLY A 430 -12.02 42.21 -17.57
C GLY A 430 -13.15 41.90 -16.60
N THR A 431 -14.24 41.32 -17.09
CA THR A 431 -15.39 40.95 -16.26
C THR A 431 -15.31 39.56 -15.68
N THR A 432 -14.69 38.58 -16.39
CA THR A 432 -14.74 37.16 -15.98
C THR A 432 -13.48 36.69 -15.29
N ALA A 433 -12.30 37.30 -15.48
CA ALA A 433 -11.03 36.75 -14.99
C ALA A 433 -10.95 36.61 -13.47
N MET A 434 -11.43 37.61 -12.69
CA MET A 434 -11.39 37.55 -11.22
C MET A 434 -12.37 36.52 -10.61
N PRO A 435 -13.66 36.53 -11.04
CA PRO A 435 -14.59 35.48 -10.60
C PRO A 435 -14.09 34.05 -10.92
N LEU A 436 -13.49 33.85 -12.10
CA LEU A 436 -12.93 32.56 -12.48
C LEU A 436 -11.70 32.18 -11.66
N LEU A 437 -10.82 33.13 -11.30
CA LEU A 437 -9.70 32.86 -10.39
C LEU A 437 -10.23 32.42 -9.02
N GLY A 438 -11.17 33.16 -8.46
CA GLY A 438 -11.78 32.81 -7.18
C GLY A 438 -12.41 31.42 -7.21
N ALA A 439 -13.18 31.13 -8.27
CA ALA A 439 -13.78 29.79 -8.46
C ALA A 439 -12.73 28.67 -8.63
N THR A 440 -11.63 28.96 -9.34
CA THR A 440 -10.51 28.00 -9.53
C THR A 440 -9.78 27.74 -8.21
N LEU A 441 -9.46 28.78 -7.44
CA LEU A 441 -8.84 28.64 -6.13
C LEU A 441 -9.72 27.84 -5.17
N ILE A 442 -11.02 28.08 -5.18
CA ILE A 442 -11.98 27.30 -4.38
C ILE A 442 -11.97 25.84 -4.78
N ALA A 443 -12.01 25.54 -6.09
CA ALA A 443 -11.94 24.16 -6.56
C ALA A 443 -10.64 23.45 -6.14
N VAL A 444 -9.51 24.14 -6.11
CA VAL A 444 -8.23 23.62 -5.58
C VAL A 444 -8.33 23.40 -4.06
N LEU A 445 -8.87 24.36 -3.31
CA LEU A 445 -8.94 24.31 -1.86
C LEU A 445 -9.87 23.21 -1.32
N THR A 446 -10.82 22.72 -2.11
CA THR A 446 -11.63 21.55 -1.70
C THR A 446 -10.80 20.30 -1.51
N PHE A 447 -9.65 20.16 -2.18
CA PHE A 447 -8.72 19.04 -2.01
C PHE A 447 -7.65 19.29 -0.94
N LEU A 448 -7.56 20.49 -0.36
CA LEU A 448 -6.56 20.85 0.62
C LEU A 448 -6.52 19.92 1.85
N PRO A 449 -7.65 19.44 2.42
CA PRO A 449 -7.63 18.51 3.54
C PRO A 449 -6.90 17.20 3.24
N VAL A 450 -6.97 16.74 2.00
CA VAL A 450 -6.28 15.52 1.55
C VAL A 450 -4.76 15.73 1.56
N TYR A 451 -4.31 16.85 1.00
CA TYR A 451 -2.88 17.20 0.95
C TYR A 451 -2.25 17.42 2.33
N LEU A 452 -3.00 18.00 3.26
CA LEU A 452 -2.53 18.26 4.62
C LEU A 452 -2.63 17.04 5.54
N SER A 453 -3.28 15.96 5.12
CA SER A 453 -3.43 14.75 5.94
C SER A 453 -2.08 14.06 6.12
N PRO A 454 -1.60 13.86 7.37
CA PRO A 454 -0.32 13.22 7.65
C PRO A 454 -0.38 11.69 7.53
N HIS A 455 -1.54 11.13 7.28
CA HIS A 455 -1.74 9.69 7.11
C HIS A 455 -1.16 9.20 5.77
N ILE A 456 -0.76 7.94 5.69
CA ILE A 456 -0.26 7.30 4.45
C ILE A 456 -1.20 7.53 3.27
N THR A 457 -2.53 7.44 3.50
CA THR A 457 -3.53 7.75 2.46
C THR A 457 -3.46 9.18 1.96
N GLY A 458 -3.09 10.14 2.81
CA GLY A 458 -2.82 11.53 2.42
C GLY A 458 -1.57 11.67 1.57
N GLU A 459 -0.51 10.94 1.89
CA GLU A 459 0.73 10.91 1.10
C GLU A 459 0.47 10.34 -0.31
N ILE A 460 -0.25 9.22 -0.41
CA ILE A 460 -0.66 8.60 -1.68
C ILE A 460 -1.46 9.58 -2.55
N LEU A 461 -2.39 10.33 -1.96
CA LEU A 461 -3.23 11.29 -2.67
C LEU A 461 -2.61 12.69 -2.81
N SER A 462 -1.43 12.93 -2.27
CA SER A 462 -0.78 14.25 -2.32
C SER A 462 -0.53 14.71 -3.75
N SER A 463 -0.09 13.79 -4.61
CA SER A 463 0.13 14.03 -6.04
C SER A 463 -1.16 14.42 -6.76
N LEU A 464 -2.31 13.86 -6.37
CA LEU A 464 -3.63 14.23 -6.90
C LEU A 464 -3.93 15.70 -6.64
N PHE A 465 -3.72 16.20 -5.42
CA PHE A 465 -3.91 17.63 -5.09
C PHE A 465 -3.00 18.52 -5.92
N ILE A 466 -1.69 18.21 -5.97
CA ILE A 466 -0.71 19.06 -6.67
C ILE A 466 -1.04 19.13 -8.17
N VAL A 467 -1.32 17.98 -8.80
CA VAL A 467 -1.62 17.90 -10.23
C VAL A 467 -2.92 18.64 -10.56
N ILE A 468 -3.98 18.48 -9.75
CA ILE A 468 -5.22 19.24 -9.93
C ILE A 468 -4.96 20.74 -9.76
N ALA A 469 -4.24 21.14 -8.72
CA ALA A 469 -3.97 22.57 -8.45
C ALA A 469 -3.22 23.24 -9.61
N VAL A 470 -2.14 22.61 -10.05
CA VAL A 470 -1.32 23.13 -11.16
C VAL A 470 -2.12 23.18 -12.46
N SER A 471 -2.81 22.09 -12.80
CA SER A 471 -3.59 22.02 -14.04
C SER A 471 -4.71 23.05 -14.09
N LEU A 472 -5.45 23.23 -12.99
CA LEU A 472 -6.54 24.22 -12.92
C LEU A 472 -6.03 25.67 -12.97
N LEU A 473 -4.94 25.98 -12.24
CA LEU A 473 -4.33 27.32 -12.27
C LEU A 473 -3.78 27.63 -13.66
N LEU A 474 -3.15 26.66 -14.30
CA LEU A 474 -2.62 26.79 -15.66
C LEU A 474 -3.77 26.99 -16.66
N SER A 475 -4.86 26.24 -16.53
CA SER A 475 -6.08 26.43 -17.34
C SER A 475 -6.62 27.84 -17.23
N TRP A 476 -6.65 28.42 -16.01
CA TRP A 476 -7.07 29.79 -15.83
C TRP A 476 -6.13 30.78 -16.55
N VAL A 477 -4.80 30.60 -16.46
CA VAL A 477 -3.83 31.41 -17.20
C VAL A 477 -4.05 31.29 -18.71
N LEU A 478 -4.22 30.08 -19.22
CA LEU A 478 -4.44 29.79 -20.63
C LEU A 478 -5.79 30.36 -21.13
N ALA A 479 -6.83 30.38 -20.29
CA ALA A 479 -8.13 30.96 -20.64
C ALA A 479 -8.03 32.45 -20.89
N ILE A 480 -7.18 33.20 -20.18
CA ILE A 480 -7.01 34.65 -20.35
C ILE A 480 -5.87 35.02 -21.32
N THR A 481 -5.07 34.06 -21.78
CA THR A 481 -3.96 34.28 -22.74
C THR A 481 -4.19 33.54 -24.04
N GLN A 482 -4.02 32.21 -24.07
CA GLN A 482 -4.11 31.37 -25.26
C GLN A 482 -5.52 31.40 -25.88
N ASN A 483 -6.58 31.20 -25.08
CA ASN A 483 -7.94 31.20 -25.59
C ASN A 483 -8.33 32.55 -26.20
N VAL A 484 -7.96 33.64 -25.54
CA VAL A 484 -8.14 35.02 -26.01
C VAL A 484 -7.41 35.24 -27.34
N PHE A 485 -6.18 34.79 -27.44
CA PHE A 485 -5.39 34.87 -28.65
C PHE A 485 -6.04 34.05 -29.79
N PHE A 486 -6.51 32.86 -29.56
CA PHE A 486 -7.16 32.03 -30.56
C PHE A 486 -8.55 32.59 -30.98
N VAL A 487 -9.32 33.15 -30.04
CA VAL A 487 -10.55 33.86 -30.38
C VAL A 487 -10.25 35.01 -31.34
N GLN A 488 -9.18 35.79 -31.11
CA GLN A 488 -8.76 36.85 -31.98
C GLN A 488 -8.37 36.36 -33.38
N GLU A 489 -7.67 35.25 -33.51
CA GLU A 489 -7.20 34.76 -34.80
C GLU A 489 -8.30 34.00 -35.57
N PHE A 490 -9.04 33.11 -34.95
CA PHE A 490 -9.86 32.12 -35.66
C PHE A 490 -11.38 32.38 -35.63
N VAL A 491 -11.92 33.15 -34.65
CA VAL A 491 -13.36 33.42 -34.59
C VAL A 491 -13.76 34.53 -35.55
N ARG A 492 -14.76 34.29 -36.38
CA ARG A 492 -15.30 35.29 -37.29
C ARG A 492 -16.23 36.24 -36.53
N ARG A 493 -16.34 37.49 -37.03
CA ARG A 493 -17.35 38.41 -36.51
C ARG A 493 -18.74 37.91 -36.89
N PRO A 494 -19.76 38.06 -36.00
CA PRO A 494 -21.14 37.79 -36.35
C PRO A 494 -21.59 38.66 -37.55
N ARG A 495 -22.42 38.06 -38.40
CA ARG A 495 -22.99 38.80 -39.53
C ARG A 495 -24.02 39.82 -39.03
N PRO A 496 -24.30 40.92 -39.80
CA PRO A 496 -25.30 41.91 -39.40
C PRO A 496 -26.71 41.36 -39.13
N ASP A 497 -27.05 40.27 -39.79
CA ASP A 497 -28.33 39.56 -39.58
C ASP A 497 -28.40 38.80 -38.27
N GLU A 498 -27.25 38.31 -37.77
CA GLU A 498 -27.11 37.62 -36.46
C GLU A 498 -27.12 38.63 -35.30
N LEU A 499 -26.86 39.91 -35.55
CA LEU A 499 -26.86 40.99 -34.56
C LEU A 499 -28.26 41.47 -34.21
N LYS A 500 -29.30 41.17 -35.02
CA LYS A 500 -30.70 41.61 -34.84
C LYS A 500 -31.55 40.62 -34.05
N GLY A 501 -31.01 39.41 -33.70
CA GLY A 501 -31.73 38.40 -32.96
C GLY A 501 -31.70 38.66 -31.45
N GLU A 502 -32.82 38.49 -30.74
CA GLU A 502 -32.80 38.45 -29.27
C GLU A 502 -32.03 37.22 -28.81
N LEU A 503 -31.02 37.45 -27.97
CA LEU A 503 -30.23 36.44 -27.32
C LEU A 503 -31.12 35.51 -26.43
N PHE A 504 -30.92 34.21 -26.48
CA PHE A 504 -31.62 33.21 -25.65
C PHE A 504 -33.15 33.10 -25.93
N ARG A 505 -33.60 33.15 -27.21
CA ARG A 505 -34.97 32.88 -27.65
C ARG A 505 -35.14 31.46 -28.15
N GLY A 506 -36.30 30.86 -27.88
CA GLY A 506 -36.72 29.57 -28.37
C GLY A 506 -37.62 28.84 -27.38
N ARG A 507 -38.42 27.88 -27.85
CA ARG A 507 -39.43 27.17 -27.06
C ARG A 507 -38.82 26.54 -25.77
N LEU A 508 -37.59 26.05 -25.85
CA LEU A 508 -36.88 25.47 -24.69
C LEU A 508 -36.54 26.53 -23.64
N TYR A 509 -36.03 27.69 -24.05
CA TYR A 509 -35.72 28.79 -23.12
C TYR A 509 -36.98 29.38 -22.49
N ASP A 510 -38.07 29.47 -23.23
CA ASP A 510 -39.34 29.99 -22.71
C ASP A 510 -39.98 29.00 -21.73
N MET A 511 -39.89 27.68 -22.01
CA MET A 511 -40.33 26.66 -21.08
C MET A 511 -39.48 26.68 -19.79
N PHE A 512 -38.18 26.85 -19.93
CA PHE A 512 -37.27 26.93 -18.77
C PHE A 512 -37.52 28.19 -17.93
N ARG A 513 -37.75 29.36 -18.59
CA ARG A 513 -38.18 30.60 -17.89
C ARG A 513 -39.46 30.37 -17.08
N LYS A 514 -40.45 29.68 -17.67
CA LYS A 514 -41.72 29.36 -16.98
C LYS A 514 -41.45 28.46 -15.76
N ALA A 515 -40.62 27.44 -15.92
CA ALA A 515 -40.24 26.55 -14.81
C ALA A 515 -39.52 27.32 -13.70
N LEU A 516 -38.58 28.20 -14.02
CA LEU A 516 -37.86 29.02 -13.03
C LEU A 516 -38.79 29.97 -12.27
N ARG A 517 -39.74 30.62 -12.97
CA ARG A 517 -40.74 31.45 -12.33
C ARG A 517 -41.63 30.66 -11.39
N LEU A 518 -42.02 29.45 -11.78
CA LEU A 518 -42.79 28.55 -10.92
C LEU A 518 -41.97 28.15 -9.66
N THR A 519 -40.70 27.84 -9.84
CA THR A 519 -39.78 27.51 -8.73
C THR A 519 -39.65 28.67 -7.74
N ILE A 520 -39.51 29.90 -8.23
CA ILE A 520 -39.43 31.11 -7.40
C ILE A 520 -40.74 31.37 -6.68
N SER A 521 -41.90 31.18 -7.34
CA SER A 521 -43.23 31.40 -6.74
C SER A 521 -43.52 30.38 -5.60
N HIS A 522 -43.07 29.11 -5.79
CA HIS A 522 -43.25 28.04 -4.81
C HIS A 522 -41.94 27.69 -4.06
N ARG A 523 -41.10 28.69 -3.83
CA ARG A 523 -39.76 28.53 -3.27
C ARG A 523 -39.68 27.65 -1.99
N TYR A 524 -40.63 27.76 -1.06
CA TYR A 524 -40.66 26.97 0.16
C TYR A 524 -40.98 25.49 -0.12
N ALA A 525 -41.94 25.24 -1.01
CA ALA A 525 -42.27 23.84 -1.42
C ALA A 525 -41.11 23.17 -2.14
N VAL A 526 -40.41 23.90 -3.05
CA VAL A 526 -39.22 23.40 -3.72
C VAL A 526 -38.10 23.10 -2.73
N THR A 527 -37.84 23.99 -1.77
CA THR A 527 -36.83 23.78 -0.74
C THR A 527 -37.18 22.60 0.17
N ALA A 528 -38.47 22.47 0.56
CA ALA A 528 -38.92 21.33 1.35
C ALA A 528 -38.75 20.00 0.60
N CYS A 529 -39.07 19.96 -0.71
CA CYS A 529 -38.85 18.80 -1.55
C CYS A 529 -37.34 18.42 -1.63
N LEU A 530 -36.45 19.39 -1.80
CA LEU A 530 -35.00 19.17 -1.82
C LEU A 530 -34.47 18.63 -0.49
N VAL A 531 -34.97 19.15 0.64
CA VAL A 531 -34.60 18.66 1.96
C VAL A 531 -35.12 17.23 2.18
N THR A 532 -36.34 16.92 1.72
CA THR A 532 -36.90 15.56 1.80
C THR A 532 -36.07 14.58 0.97
N LEU A 533 -35.68 14.95 -0.25
CA LEU A 533 -34.80 14.14 -1.08
C LEU A 533 -33.41 13.93 -0.43
N LEU A 534 -32.89 14.96 0.22
CA LEU A 534 -31.62 14.85 0.96
C LEU A 534 -31.74 13.87 2.13
N ILE A 535 -32.80 13.96 2.92
CA ILE A 535 -33.04 13.03 4.04
C ILE A 535 -33.21 11.58 3.51
N LEU A 536 -33.99 11.41 2.45
CA LEU A 536 -34.17 10.09 1.82
C LEU A 536 -32.83 9.53 1.32
N SER A 537 -32.00 10.36 0.70
CA SER A 537 -30.67 9.96 0.24
C SER A 537 -29.73 9.61 1.41
N ALA A 538 -29.79 10.35 2.51
CA ALA A 538 -29.01 10.04 3.70
C ALA A 538 -29.41 8.68 4.32
N VAL A 539 -30.70 8.32 4.27
CA VAL A 539 -31.17 6.99 4.67
C VAL A 539 -30.72 5.92 3.68
N ALA A 540 -30.85 6.18 2.38
CA ALA A 540 -30.45 5.25 1.33
C ALA A 540 -28.92 5.05 1.28
N PHE A 541 -28.13 5.99 1.75
CA PHE A 541 -26.67 5.86 1.87
C PHE A 541 -26.26 4.67 2.78
N LYS A 542 -27.10 4.29 3.74
CA LYS A 542 -26.86 3.12 4.61
C LYS A 542 -26.92 1.79 3.83
N LEU A 543 -27.57 1.77 2.68
CA LEU A 543 -27.67 0.57 1.83
C LEU A 543 -26.44 0.38 0.94
N ILE A 544 -25.56 1.39 0.84
CA ILE A 544 -24.37 1.33 0.00
C ILE A 544 -23.26 0.62 0.78
N PRO A 545 -22.70 -0.49 0.24
CA PRO A 545 -21.56 -1.15 0.85
C PRO A 545 -20.37 -0.18 0.97
N GLN A 546 -19.67 -0.22 2.09
CA GLN A 546 -18.53 0.66 2.35
C GLN A 546 -17.25 -0.16 2.45
N GLN A 547 -16.28 0.14 1.59
CA GLN A 547 -14.95 -0.45 1.59
C GLN A 547 -13.91 0.66 1.71
N PHE A 548 -12.82 0.42 2.46
CA PHE A 548 -11.81 1.45 2.67
C PHE A 548 -11.02 1.73 1.40
N MET A 549 -10.36 0.71 0.87
CA MET A 549 -9.59 0.76 -0.38
C MET A 549 -10.14 -0.23 -1.39
N PRO A 550 -10.09 0.08 -2.70
CA PRO A 550 -10.53 -0.85 -3.74
C PRO A 550 -9.53 -1.97 -3.95
N LEU A 551 -10.02 -3.11 -4.45
CA LEU A 551 -9.21 -4.20 -4.96
C LEU A 551 -8.50 -3.76 -6.25
N LEU A 552 -7.32 -4.32 -6.50
CA LEU A 552 -6.59 -4.10 -7.75
C LEU A 552 -7.01 -5.10 -8.83
N ASN A 553 -6.87 -4.68 -10.08
CA ASN A 553 -7.13 -5.54 -11.23
C ASN A 553 -5.87 -6.31 -11.62
N LYS A 554 -5.48 -7.29 -10.79
CA LYS A 554 -4.29 -8.11 -11.00
C LYS A 554 -4.68 -9.53 -11.38
N GLN A 555 -3.87 -10.17 -12.21
CA GLN A 555 -3.99 -11.61 -12.50
C GLN A 555 -3.39 -12.48 -11.39
N TYR A 556 -2.76 -11.88 -10.40
CA TYR A 556 -2.15 -12.55 -9.26
C TYR A 556 -3.05 -12.49 -8.03
N PHE A 557 -3.00 -13.55 -7.21
CA PHE A 557 -3.54 -13.58 -5.86
C PHE A 557 -2.71 -14.52 -4.99
N THR A 558 -2.79 -14.34 -3.67
CA THR A 558 -2.06 -15.20 -2.73
C THR A 558 -3.01 -16.08 -1.95
N ILE A 559 -2.53 -17.27 -1.60
CA ILE A 559 -3.18 -18.18 -0.67
C ILE A 559 -2.22 -18.41 0.47
N ASP A 560 -2.57 -17.89 1.64
CA ASP A 560 -1.82 -18.13 2.87
C ASP A 560 -2.38 -19.34 3.60
N LEU A 561 -1.51 -20.19 4.08
CA LEU A 561 -1.82 -21.41 4.80
C LEU A 561 -1.05 -21.42 6.13
N TRP A 562 -1.76 -21.50 7.26
CA TRP A 562 -1.16 -21.75 8.57
C TRP A 562 -1.66 -23.08 9.10
N LEU A 563 -0.74 -23.99 9.36
CA LEU A 563 -0.99 -25.21 10.10
C LEU A 563 -0.92 -24.93 11.61
N PRO A 564 -1.35 -25.86 12.47
CA PRO A 564 -1.19 -25.70 13.91
C PRO A 564 0.25 -25.41 14.31
N GLU A 565 0.44 -24.56 15.33
CA GLU A 565 1.77 -24.25 15.86
C GLU A 565 2.45 -25.55 16.35
N GLY A 566 3.75 -25.69 16.08
CA GLY A 566 4.51 -26.89 16.33
C GLY A 566 4.57 -27.86 15.13
N THR A 567 3.89 -27.57 14.02
CA THR A 567 4.02 -28.36 12.79
C THR A 567 5.41 -28.18 12.18
N ARG A 568 6.02 -29.29 11.76
CA ARG A 568 7.33 -29.29 11.09
C ARG A 568 7.23 -28.68 9.70
N ILE A 569 8.31 -28.02 9.26
CA ILE A 569 8.34 -27.35 7.95
C ILE A 569 8.15 -28.34 6.79
N GLU A 570 8.64 -29.57 6.92
CA GLU A 570 8.50 -30.60 5.90
C GLU A 570 7.03 -30.98 5.70
N GLN A 571 6.26 -31.12 6.79
CA GLN A 571 4.83 -31.39 6.71
C GLN A 571 4.05 -30.20 6.11
N THR A 572 4.48 -28.99 6.47
CA THR A 572 3.91 -27.77 5.86
C THR A 572 4.20 -27.73 4.36
N ALA A 573 5.42 -28.06 3.95
CA ALA A 573 5.82 -28.12 2.54
C ALA A 573 5.05 -29.19 1.78
N GLU A 574 4.83 -30.36 2.36
CA GLU A 574 4.06 -31.45 1.76
C GLU A 574 2.60 -31.05 1.52
N GLN A 575 1.94 -30.48 2.53
CA GLN A 575 0.55 -30.01 2.38
C GLN A 575 0.44 -28.87 1.36
N THR A 576 1.41 -27.97 1.37
CA THR A 576 1.46 -26.86 0.40
C THR A 576 1.67 -27.36 -1.02
N GLN A 577 2.51 -28.40 -1.19
CA GLN A 577 2.71 -29.02 -2.50
C GLN A 577 1.42 -29.72 -2.99
N ALA A 578 0.71 -30.43 -2.13
CA ALA A 578 -0.58 -31.05 -2.47
C ALA A 578 -1.63 -29.98 -2.91
N LEU A 579 -1.64 -28.83 -2.23
CA LEU A 579 -2.47 -27.69 -2.64
C LEU A 579 -2.04 -27.17 -4.01
N ALA A 580 -0.74 -26.92 -4.22
CA ALA A 580 -0.19 -26.43 -5.48
C ALA A 580 -0.50 -27.37 -6.65
N ASP A 581 -0.40 -28.66 -6.47
CA ASP A 581 -0.71 -29.66 -7.49
C ASP A 581 -2.19 -29.69 -7.84
N THR A 582 -3.07 -29.42 -6.86
CA THR A 582 -4.51 -29.26 -7.10
C THR A 582 -4.82 -27.99 -7.89
N LEU A 583 -4.14 -26.90 -7.58
CA LEU A 583 -4.28 -25.61 -8.28
C LEU A 583 -3.80 -25.71 -9.74
N ARG A 584 -2.63 -26.32 -9.98
CA ARG A 584 -2.03 -26.48 -11.33
C ARG A 584 -2.88 -27.29 -12.30
N ARG A 585 -3.78 -28.14 -11.81
CA ARG A 585 -4.71 -28.89 -12.67
C ARG A 585 -5.84 -28.05 -13.24
N ARG A 586 -6.01 -26.82 -12.75
CA ARG A 586 -7.07 -25.91 -13.21
C ARG A 586 -6.64 -25.17 -14.48
N LYS A 587 -7.55 -25.10 -15.45
CA LYS A 587 -7.29 -24.41 -16.74
C LYS A 587 -7.19 -22.89 -16.60
N ASP A 588 -7.74 -22.34 -15.54
CA ASP A 588 -7.78 -20.89 -15.27
C ASP A 588 -6.50 -20.38 -14.56
N ILE A 589 -5.59 -21.29 -14.20
CA ILE A 589 -4.33 -21.00 -13.53
C ILE A 589 -3.18 -21.25 -14.51
N LYS A 590 -2.26 -20.29 -14.59
CA LYS A 590 -1.09 -20.32 -15.45
C LYS A 590 0.13 -20.86 -14.71
N HIS A 591 0.44 -20.27 -13.53
CA HIS A 591 1.58 -20.64 -12.72
C HIS A 591 1.24 -20.64 -11.23
N VAL A 592 1.92 -21.49 -10.47
CA VAL A 592 1.82 -21.57 -9.01
C VAL A 592 3.21 -21.63 -8.41
N SER A 593 3.55 -20.61 -7.62
CA SER A 593 4.80 -20.59 -6.82
C SER A 593 4.46 -20.75 -5.35
N THR A 594 5.21 -21.61 -4.66
CA THR A 594 5.00 -21.89 -3.24
C THR A 594 6.21 -21.45 -2.42
N PHE A 595 5.93 -20.86 -1.28
CA PHE A 595 6.89 -20.37 -0.31
C PHE A 595 6.52 -20.96 1.05
N THR A 596 7.41 -21.79 1.61
CA THR A 596 7.18 -22.47 2.89
C THR A 596 8.17 -21.95 3.92
N GLY A 597 7.73 -21.76 5.16
CA GLY A 597 8.54 -21.30 6.27
C GLY A 597 8.52 -19.80 6.51
N GLN A 598 8.29 -18.98 5.49
CA GLN A 598 8.11 -17.53 5.58
C GLN A 598 7.56 -16.97 4.26
N THR A 599 7.11 -15.72 4.27
CA THR A 599 6.77 -15.04 3.01
C THR A 599 8.03 -14.81 2.16
N PRO A 600 7.88 -14.77 0.81
CA PRO A 600 8.97 -14.35 -0.06
C PRO A 600 9.38 -12.90 0.23
N PRO A 601 10.53 -12.43 -0.28
CA PRO A 601 10.89 -11.03 -0.28
C PRO A 601 9.74 -10.18 -0.81
N ARG A 602 9.57 -8.98 -0.26
CA ARG A 602 8.43 -8.12 -0.59
C ARG A 602 8.48 -7.66 -2.05
N TYR A 603 7.92 -8.46 -2.95
CA TYR A 603 7.85 -8.14 -4.39
C TYR A 603 6.69 -7.18 -4.72
N TYR A 604 5.71 -7.05 -3.84
CA TYR A 604 4.62 -6.08 -3.94
C TYR A 604 4.41 -5.38 -2.59
N LEU A 605 4.21 -4.06 -2.65
CA LEU A 605 4.21 -3.18 -1.47
C LEU A 605 3.16 -3.57 -0.41
N ALA A 606 1.96 -3.95 -0.84
CA ALA A 606 0.86 -4.27 0.06
C ALA A 606 0.90 -5.70 0.64
N ASN A 607 1.81 -6.56 0.18
CA ASN A 607 1.93 -7.91 0.72
C ASN A 607 2.37 -7.88 2.17
N ALA A 608 1.68 -8.66 3.00
CA ALA A 608 2.09 -8.90 4.37
C ALA A 608 3.44 -9.65 4.40
N ALA A 609 4.34 -9.25 5.28
CA ALA A 609 5.61 -9.92 5.50
C ALA A 609 5.56 -10.69 6.82
N TYR A 610 5.52 -12.03 6.73
CA TYR A 610 5.65 -12.92 7.88
C TYR A 610 7.09 -13.44 7.96
N GLY A 611 7.67 -13.32 9.13
CA GLY A 611 9.01 -13.89 9.42
C GLY A 611 8.99 -15.41 9.48
N PRO A 612 10.13 -16.04 9.80
CA PRO A 612 10.26 -17.50 9.83
C PRO A 612 9.25 -18.18 10.77
N GLN A 613 8.47 -19.11 10.24
CA GLN A 613 7.45 -19.90 10.93
C GLN A 613 7.30 -21.24 10.22
N SER A 614 7.67 -22.34 10.88
CA SER A 614 7.64 -23.68 10.27
C SER A 614 6.25 -24.13 9.81
N ASN A 615 5.19 -23.61 10.45
CA ASN A 615 3.80 -23.94 10.17
C ASN A 615 3.14 -23.04 9.12
N TYR A 616 3.88 -22.12 8.49
CA TYR A 616 3.36 -21.16 7.52
C TYR A 616 3.81 -21.47 6.10
N ALA A 617 2.90 -21.31 5.16
CA ALA A 617 3.21 -21.29 3.73
C ALA A 617 2.33 -20.31 2.97
N GLN A 618 2.84 -19.85 1.83
CA GLN A 618 2.11 -19.02 0.88
C GLN A 618 2.21 -19.62 -0.53
N CYS A 619 1.08 -19.65 -1.24
CA CYS A 619 1.06 -19.86 -2.68
C CYS A 619 0.79 -18.55 -3.38
N LEU A 620 1.66 -18.13 -4.29
CA LEU A 620 1.37 -17.09 -5.27
C LEU A 620 0.84 -17.76 -6.52
N VAL A 621 -0.37 -17.39 -6.89
CA VAL A 621 -1.09 -17.97 -8.03
C VAL A 621 -1.21 -16.90 -9.13
N GLU A 622 -0.72 -17.22 -10.31
CA GLU A 622 -0.94 -16.45 -11.52
C GLU A 622 -2.12 -17.07 -12.31
N ALA A 623 -3.21 -16.32 -12.44
CA ALA A 623 -4.35 -16.72 -13.23
C ALA A 623 -4.17 -16.32 -14.70
N VAL A 624 -4.97 -16.89 -15.59
CA VAL A 624 -4.95 -16.59 -17.03
C VAL A 624 -5.38 -15.15 -17.33
N SER A 625 -6.21 -14.58 -16.46
CA SER A 625 -6.66 -13.18 -16.56
C SER A 625 -7.07 -12.62 -15.20
N PRO A 626 -7.10 -11.28 -15.04
CA PRO A 626 -7.58 -10.65 -13.81
C PRO A 626 -9.03 -11.01 -13.46
N GLU A 627 -9.87 -11.24 -14.46
CA GLU A 627 -11.26 -11.68 -14.25
C GLU A 627 -11.33 -13.11 -13.71
N ALA A 628 -10.52 -14.00 -14.25
CA ALA A 628 -10.39 -15.38 -13.77
C ALA A 628 -9.91 -15.38 -12.30
N ALA A 629 -8.92 -14.54 -11.96
CA ALA A 629 -8.42 -14.40 -10.59
C ALA A 629 -9.55 -14.00 -9.62
N ARG A 630 -10.34 -12.97 -9.94
CA ARG A 630 -11.46 -12.54 -9.09
C ARG A 630 -12.55 -13.59 -8.92
N ASN A 631 -12.93 -14.27 -10.01
CA ASN A 631 -14.01 -15.27 -9.98
C ASN A 631 -13.62 -16.53 -9.21
N MET A 632 -12.34 -16.87 -9.17
CA MET A 632 -11.85 -18.05 -8.45
C MET A 632 -11.73 -17.85 -6.94
N GLN A 633 -11.37 -16.67 -6.46
CA GLN A 633 -10.97 -16.44 -5.07
C GLN A 633 -12.03 -16.90 -4.06
N GLN A 634 -13.30 -16.54 -4.27
CA GLN A 634 -14.38 -16.94 -3.37
C GLN A 634 -14.60 -18.47 -3.36
N LYS A 635 -14.53 -19.10 -4.53
CA LYS A 635 -14.69 -20.55 -4.66
C LYS A 635 -13.52 -21.27 -3.99
N LEU A 636 -12.29 -20.81 -4.28
CA LEU A 636 -11.08 -21.39 -3.72
C LEU A 636 -11.01 -21.26 -2.19
N GLN A 637 -11.43 -20.12 -1.62
CA GLN A 637 -11.49 -19.96 -0.16
C GLN A 637 -12.30 -21.10 0.49
N ASN A 638 -13.47 -21.40 -0.04
CA ASN A 638 -14.34 -22.43 0.52
C ASN A 638 -13.81 -23.86 0.25
N GLU A 639 -13.37 -24.12 -0.97
CA GLU A 639 -12.84 -25.43 -1.38
C GLU A 639 -11.59 -25.82 -0.58
N ILE A 640 -10.64 -24.89 -0.46
CA ILE A 640 -9.38 -25.14 0.24
C ILE A 640 -9.61 -25.26 1.76
N SER A 641 -10.47 -24.42 2.35
CA SER A 641 -10.82 -24.55 3.78
C SER A 641 -11.51 -25.86 4.11
N GLN A 642 -12.23 -26.47 3.16
CA GLN A 642 -12.84 -27.79 3.34
C GLN A 642 -11.81 -28.92 3.14
N ALA A 643 -10.87 -28.75 2.20
CA ALA A 643 -9.84 -29.74 1.91
C ALA A 643 -8.76 -29.80 3.02
N PHE A 644 -8.51 -28.69 3.68
CA PHE A 644 -7.51 -28.57 4.75
C PHE A 644 -8.15 -28.05 6.04
N PRO A 645 -8.97 -28.87 6.74
CA PRO A 645 -9.76 -28.42 7.90
C PRO A 645 -8.91 -28.01 9.09
N ASP A 646 -7.71 -28.57 9.23
CA ASP A 646 -6.76 -28.23 10.30
C ASP A 646 -5.94 -26.96 10.02
N ALA A 647 -6.04 -26.43 8.81
CA ALA A 647 -5.31 -25.25 8.39
C ALA A 647 -6.16 -24.00 8.43
N LEU A 648 -5.56 -22.89 8.85
CA LEU A 648 -6.12 -21.57 8.59
C LEU A 648 -5.76 -21.17 7.16
N VAL A 649 -6.77 -21.02 6.33
CA VAL A 649 -6.62 -20.64 4.92
C VAL A 649 -7.13 -19.22 4.68
N ARG A 650 -6.35 -18.41 3.97
CA ARG A 650 -6.75 -17.07 3.49
C ARG A 650 -6.39 -16.91 2.03
N VAL A 651 -7.38 -16.66 1.20
CA VAL A 651 -7.21 -16.28 -0.21
C VAL A 651 -7.28 -14.76 -0.29
N ASN A 652 -6.15 -14.11 -0.57
CA ASN A 652 -6.02 -12.66 -0.57
C ASN A 652 -5.87 -12.13 -1.99
N SER A 653 -6.65 -11.09 -2.32
CA SER A 653 -6.43 -10.26 -3.50
C SER A 653 -5.34 -9.24 -3.25
N PHE A 654 -4.76 -8.72 -4.31
CA PHE A 654 -3.91 -7.53 -4.20
C PHE A 654 -4.78 -6.30 -3.97
N GLU A 655 -4.42 -5.51 -2.96
CA GLU A 655 -5.07 -4.26 -2.57
C GLU A 655 -4.05 -3.12 -2.58
N LEU A 656 -4.53 -1.87 -2.62
CA LEU A 656 -3.67 -0.68 -2.48
C LEU A 656 -3.19 -0.43 -1.06
N ASN A 657 -3.79 -1.10 -0.08
CA ASN A 657 -3.39 -1.03 1.32
C ASN A 657 -2.71 -2.32 1.74
N SER A 658 -1.83 -2.25 2.74
CA SER A 658 -1.23 -3.46 3.32
C SER A 658 -2.33 -4.41 3.81
N VAL A 659 -2.25 -5.66 3.35
CA VAL A 659 -3.17 -6.72 3.80
C VAL A 659 -2.87 -7.02 5.27
N PRO A 660 -3.80 -6.75 6.20
CA PRO A 660 -3.57 -7.02 7.61
C PRO A 660 -3.64 -8.53 7.90
N GLN A 661 -3.08 -8.95 9.03
CA GLN A 661 -3.17 -10.36 9.49
C GLN A 661 -4.61 -10.81 9.68
N ALA A 662 -5.51 -9.91 10.05
CA ALA A 662 -6.94 -10.11 10.11
C ALA A 662 -7.65 -8.78 9.81
N LEU A 663 -8.85 -8.82 9.27
CA LEU A 663 -9.62 -7.61 8.97
C LEU A 663 -10.15 -6.93 10.24
N ILE A 664 -10.55 -7.72 11.24
CA ILE A 664 -11.09 -7.23 12.51
C ILE A 664 -10.28 -7.84 13.65
N GLU A 665 -9.80 -7.00 14.54
CA GLU A 665 -9.06 -7.39 15.74
C GLU A 665 -9.64 -6.70 16.97
N ALA A 666 -10.10 -7.52 17.91
CA ALA A 666 -10.51 -7.12 19.25
C ALA A 666 -9.35 -7.42 20.21
N ARG A 667 -8.57 -6.39 20.58
CA ARG A 667 -7.33 -6.54 21.34
C ARG A 667 -7.54 -6.28 22.83
N PHE A 668 -7.11 -7.24 23.64
CA PHE A 668 -7.07 -7.15 25.08
C PHE A 668 -5.62 -7.02 25.54
N SER A 669 -5.36 -6.16 26.53
CA SER A 669 -4.03 -5.99 27.11
C SER A 669 -4.09 -6.11 28.64
N GLY A 670 -3.14 -6.84 29.25
CA GLY A 670 -3.07 -7.10 30.67
C GLY A 670 -1.80 -7.84 31.05
N ASN A 671 -1.72 -8.36 32.28
CA ASN A 671 -0.47 -8.96 32.77
C ASN A 671 -0.48 -10.50 32.77
N ASP A 672 -1.65 -11.14 32.90
CA ASP A 672 -1.74 -12.61 32.98
C ASP A 672 -2.22 -13.19 31.63
N PRO A 673 -1.39 -14.03 30.96
CA PRO A 673 -1.75 -14.68 29.70
C PRO A 673 -3.03 -15.52 29.78
N ARG A 674 -3.33 -16.13 30.95
CA ARG A 674 -4.53 -16.96 31.13
C ARG A 674 -5.81 -16.15 31.10
N ILE A 675 -5.78 -14.97 31.73
CA ILE A 675 -6.93 -14.05 31.71
C ILE A 675 -7.11 -13.47 30.30
N LEU A 676 -6.01 -13.13 29.62
CA LEU A 676 -6.07 -12.65 28.24
C LEU A 676 -6.67 -13.72 27.32
N ASP A 677 -6.25 -14.99 27.45
CA ASP A 677 -6.80 -16.13 26.71
C ASP A 677 -8.31 -16.28 26.95
N SER A 678 -8.74 -16.20 28.21
CA SER A 678 -10.16 -16.29 28.57
C SER A 678 -10.99 -15.17 27.91
N LEU A 679 -10.52 -13.91 28.01
CA LEU A 679 -11.21 -12.76 27.40
C LEU A 679 -11.26 -12.87 25.88
N THR A 680 -10.16 -13.28 25.28
CA THR A 680 -10.03 -13.48 23.83
C THR A 680 -10.96 -14.59 23.35
N ASN A 681 -11.05 -15.72 24.07
CA ASN A 681 -11.94 -16.82 23.69
C ASN A 681 -13.41 -16.42 23.77
N VAL A 682 -13.82 -15.61 24.76
CA VAL A 682 -15.18 -15.05 24.80
C VAL A 682 -15.46 -14.20 23.55
N ALA A 683 -14.53 -13.35 23.16
CA ALA A 683 -14.68 -12.54 21.94
C ALA A 683 -14.73 -13.42 20.67
N ILE A 684 -13.89 -14.44 20.58
CA ILE A 684 -13.90 -15.42 19.46
C ILE A 684 -15.25 -16.11 19.33
N GLU A 685 -15.85 -16.53 20.45
CA GLU A 685 -17.17 -17.16 20.46
C GLU A 685 -18.27 -16.21 19.97
N ILE A 686 -18.20 -14.92 20.34
CA ILE A 686 -19.12 -13.90 19.81
C ILE A 686 -18.92 -13.76 18.29
N MET A 687 -17.66 -13.69 17.82
CA MET A 687 -17.34 -13.62 16.39
C MET A 687 -17.86 -14.85 15.62
N ARG A 688 -17.67 -16.06 16.15
CA ARG A 688 -18.12 -17.33 15.52
C ARG A 688 -19.62 -17.45 15.37
N ARG A 689 -20.40 -16.85 16.26
CA ARG A 689 -21.87 -16.84 16.17
C ARG A 689 -22.38 -16.04 14.97
N ASN A 690 -21.59 -15.10 14.46
CA ASN A 690 -21.98 -14.32 13.30
C ASN A 690 -21.71 -15.09 12.00
N PRO A 691 -22.76 -15.40 11.19
CA PRO A 691 -22.61 -16.20 9.98
C PRO A 691 -21.76 -15.54 8.88
N LYS A 692 -21.53 -14.24 8.97
CA LYS A 692 -20.73 -13.44 8.03
C LYS A 692 -19.23 -13.46 8.36
N VAL A 693 -18.88 -13.99 9.53
CA VAL A 693 -17.48 -14.12 9.97
C VAL A 693 -16.88 -15.42 9.45
N MET A 694 -15.61 -15.38 9.13
CA MET A 694 -14.75 -16.54 8.89
C MET A 694 -13.43 -16.40 9.63
N ASN A 695 -12.71 -17.50 9.82
CA ASN A 695 -11.36 -17.52 10.39
C ASN A 695 -11.26 -16.86 11.79
N ALA A 696 -12.31 -17.01 12.65
CA ALA A 696 -12.25 -16.49 14.00
C ALA A 696 -11.23 -17.28 14.84
N ARG A 697 -10.16 -16.59 15.32
CA ARG A 697 -8.99 -17.19 15.94
C ARG A 697 -8.34 -16.29 17.00
N ASN A 698 -7.49 -16.92 17.82
CA ASN A 698 -6.57 -16.21 18.70
C ASN A 698 -5.33 -15.75 17.92
N GLU A 699 -4.88 -14.53 18.14
CA GLU A 699 -3.67 -13.98 17.52
C GLU A 699 -2.38 -14.74 17.88
N TRP A 700 -2.31 -15.35 19.07
CA TRP A 700 -1.15 -16.15 19.50
C TRP A 700 -1.15 -17.56 18.91
N GLY A 701 -2.18 -17.95 18.16
CA GLY A 701 -2.35 -19.29 17.63
C GLY A 701 -2.83 -20.28 18.70
N ASN A 702 -2.47 -21.54 18.54
CA ASN A 702 -2.69 -22.60 19.54
C ASN A 702 -1.42 -22.79 20.41
N LYS A 703 -1.60 -23.37 21.59
CA LYS A 703 -0.45 -23.83 22.40
C LYS A 703 0.27 -24.96 21.68
N ALA A 704 1.59 -24.92 21.70
CA ALA A 704 2.43 -25.98 21.17
C ALA A 704 2.88 -26.92 22.31
N MET A 705 3.14 -28.19 21.95
CA MET A 705 3.68 -29.15 22.89
C MET A 705 5.15 -28.84 23.16
N MET A 706 5.55 -28.89 24.41
CA MET A 706 6.92 -28.69 24.87
C MET A 706 7.35 -29.86 25.78
N MET A 707 8.58 -30.35 25.63
CA MET A 707 9.20 -31.26 26.57
C MET A 707 10.01 -30.49 27.59
N THR A 708 9.82 -30.75 28.85
CA THR A 708 10.53 -30.12 29.96
C THR A 708 11.38 -31.13 30.68
N THR A 709 12.66 -30.80 30.83
CA THR A 709 13.66 -31.61 31.56
C THR A 709 14.30 -30.74 32.63
N PRO A 710 13.66 -30.57 33.83
CA PRO A 710 14.20 -29.74 34.89
C PRO A 710 15.53 -30.29 35.38
N TYR A 711 16.62 -29.54 35.16
CA TYR A 711 17.97 -29.88 35.61
C TYR A 711 18.04 -29.89 37.14
N ASN A 712 18.55 -30.97 37.71
CA ASN A 712 18.79 -31.08 39.14
C ASN A 712 20.29 -30.93 39.47
N PRO A 713 20.71 -29.79 40.04
CA PRO A 713 22.14 -29.53 40.31
C PRO A 713 22.76 -30.50 41.31
N VAL A 714 21.98 -31.07 42.23
CA VAL A 714 22.49 -32.02 43.23
C VAL A 714 22.75 -33.37 42.60
N LYS A 715 21.80 -33.87 41.79
CA LYS A 715 21.97 -35.14 41.06
C LYS A 715 23.13 -35.08 40.09
N ALA A 716 23.15 -34.02 39.26
CA ALA A 716 24.17 -33.81 38.26
C ALA A 716 25.55 -33.55 38.87
N GLY A 717 25.63 -32.75 39.93
CA GLY A 717 26.88 -32.48 40.64
C GLY A 717 27.51 -33.73 41.26
N ARG A 718 26.71 -34.69 41.74
CA ARG A 718 27.22 -36.01 42.23
C ARG A 718 27.86 -36.85 41.10
N LEU A 719 27.40 -36.63 39.88
CA LEU A 719 27.88 -37.28 38.67
C LEU A 719 28.98 -36.48 37.97
N GLY A 720 29.36 -35.32 38.51
CA GLY A 720 30.32 -34.40 37.88
C GLY A 720 29.90 -33.84 36.55
N LEU A 721 28.58 -33.75 36.30
CA LEU A 721 27.99 -33.25 35.07
C LEU A 721 27.28 -31.91 35.30
N GLY A 722 27.33 -30.99 34.32
CA GLY A 722 26.72 -29.69 34.37
C GLY A 722 25.47 -29.53 33.50
N LYS A 723 24.73 -28.43 33.69
CA LYS A 723 23.59 -28.07 32.84
C LYS A 723 24.02 -27.92 31.37
N ALA A 724 25.22 -27.38 31.12
CA ALA A 724 25.74 -27.18 29.77
C ALA A 724 25.95 -28.51 29.04
N ASP A 725 26.49 -29.53 29.75
CA ASP A 725 26.69 -30.86 29.18
C ASP A 725 25.36 -31.50 28.79
N MET A 726 24.36 -31.39 29.67
CA MET A 726 23.00 -31.88 29.40
C MET A 726 22.40 -31.22 28.18
N MET A 727 22.48 -29.88 28.10
CA MET A 727 21.89 -29.11 26.95
C MET A 727 22.67 -29.40 25.64
N THR A 728 23.98 -29.54 25.69
CA THR A 728 24.82 -29.90 24.53
C THR A 728 24.46 -31.29 24.01
N ALA A 729 24.27 -32.27 24.90
CA ALA A 729 23.85 -33.61 24.52
C ALA A 729 22.47 -33.61 23.83
N VAL A 730 21.48 -32.91 24.40
CA VAL A 730 20.15 -32.76 23.77
C VAL A 730 20.26 -32.08 22.42
N LYS A 731 20.99 -30.97 22.32
CA LYS A 731 21.14 -30.19 21.09
C LYS A 731 21.88 -30.97 20.01
N SER A 732 22.93 -31.70 20.36
CA SER A 732 23.69 -32.53 19.40
C SER A 732 22.86 -33.66 18.80
N THR A 733 21.87 -34.13 19.56
CA THR A 733 20.96 -35.20 19.10
C THR A 733 19.76 -34.63 18.30
N ALA A 734 19.34 -33.39 18.57
CA ALA A 734 18.24 -32.71 17.87
C ALA A 734 18.73 -31.92 16.62
N ASP A 735 19.20 -30.72 16.84
CA ASP A 735 19.53 -29.76 15.76
C ASP A 735 21.00 -29.78 15.32
N GLY A 736 21.84 -30.52 16.06
CA GLY A 736 23.30 -30.47 15.90
C GLY A 736 23.94 -29.27 16.61
N VAL A 737 25.24 -29.41 16.87
CA VAL A 737 26.09 -28.38 17.48
C VAL A 737 27.11 -27.89 16.45
N ALA A 738 27.15 -26.59 16.20
CA ALA A 738 28.18 -26.03 15.34
C ALA A 738 29.53 -26.09 16.01
N VAL A 739 30.50 -26.84 15.43
CA VAL A 739 31.84 -27.08 15.97
C VAL A 739 32.92 -26.31 15.19
N GLY A 740 32.61 -25.78 14.01
CA GLY A 740 33.58 -25.06 13.20
C GLY A 740 32.98 -24.52 11.93
N ILE A 741 33.81 -23.96 11.05
CA ILE A 741 33.46 -23.44 9.74
C ILE A 741 34.36 -24.11 8.70
N TYR A 742 33.76 -24.66 7.67
CA TYR A 742 34.46 -25.10 6.47
C TYR A 742 34.46 -23.96 5.45
N ARG A 743 35.64 -23.67 4.87
CA ARG A 743 35.78 -22.58 3.89
C ARG A 743 35.81 -23.16 2.50
N ASP A 744 34.74 -22.90 1.72
CA ASP A 744 34.62 -23.28 0.31
C ASP A 744 34.65 -22.02 -0.53
N ALA A 745 35.82 -21.65 -1.04
CA ALA A 745 36.07 -20.41 -1.77
C ALA A 745 35.65 -19.15 -0.97
N ASP A 746 34.60 -18.49 -1.39
CA ASP A 746 34.02 -17.30 -0.75
C ASP A 746 32.96 -17.63 0.33
N LYS A 747 32.58 -18.89 0.47
CA LYS A 747 31.53 -19.35 1.36
C LYS A 747 32.07 -19.90 2.67
N GLN A 748 31.37 -19.63 3.75
CA GLN A 748 31.61 -20.14 5.08
C GLN A 748 30.51 -21.15 5.43
N VAL A 749 30.79 -22.42 5.27
CA VAL A 749 29.86 -23.51 5.51
C VAL A 749 30.02 -23.97 6.96
N PRO A 750 28.97 -23.91 7.81
CA PRO A 750 29.05 -24.38 9.18
C PRO A 750 29.26 -25.89 9.23
N VAL A 751 30.13 -26.31 10.12
CA VAL A 751 30.35 -27.73 10.42
C VAL A 751 29.51 -28.10 11.64
N MET A 752 28.56 -29.01 11.44
CA MET A 752 27.57 -29.41 12.44
C MET A 752 27.91 -30.82 12.97
N LEU A 753 27.92 -30.96 14.27
CA LEU A 753 28.15 -32.25 14.92
C LEU A 753 26.82 -32.81 15.44
N HIS A 754 26.49 -33.98 14.98
CA HIS A 754 25.32 -34.76 15.38
C HIS A 754 25.75 -36.04 16.07
N THR A 755 25.01 -36.45 17.12
CA THR A 755 25.25 -37.71 17.86
C THR A 755 24.18 -38.76 17.63
N ASN A 756 23.18 -38.46 16.78
CA ASN A 756 22.17 -39.45 16.42
C ASN A 756 21.90 -39.37 14.92
N THR A 757 21.97 -40.48 14.28
CA THR A 757 22.06 -40.56 12.84
C THR A 757 20.74 -40.60 12.10
N LYS A 758 19.63 -40.80 12.66
CA LYS A 758 18.34 -40.77 11.91
C LYS A 758 17.17 -41.25 12.80
N GLY A 759 16.48 -40.37 13.43
CA GLY A 759 15.20 -40.75 13.98
C GLY A 759 14.53 -39.69 14.88
N MET A 760 13.24 -39.72 14.89
CA MET A 760 12.42 -38.94 15.84
C MET A 760 12.72 -39.50 17.24
N ILE A 761 13.18 -38.63 18.13
CA ILE A 761 13.43 -39.01 19.54
C ILE A 761 12.07 -39.09 20.24
N SER A 762 11.73 -40.27 20.75
CA SER A 762 10.59 -40.42 21.65
C SER A 762 10.92 -39.85 23.04
N GLN A 763 9.91 -39.60 23.85
CA GLN A 763 10.10 -39.14 25.23
C GLN A 763 10.97 -40.12 26.06
N ASP A 764 10.77 -41.41 25.86
CA ASP A 764 11.54 -42.45 26.57
C ASP A 764 12.99 -42.46 26.10
N ALA A 765 13.23 -42.36 24.78
CA ALA A 765 14.57 -42.29 24.22
C ALA A 765 15.34 -41.03 24.66
N LEU A 766 14.66 -39.93 24.95
CA LEU A 766 15.29 -38.74 25.52
C LEU A 766 15.81 -39.00 26.93
N GLY A 767 15.12 -39.80 27.72
CA GLY A 767 15.56 -40.17 29.05
C GLY A 767 16.85 -40.99 29.06
N ASP A 768 17.02 -41.86 28.07
CA ASP A 768 18.19 -42.75 27.92
C ASP A 768 19.37 -42.06 27.22
N LEU A 769 19.19 -40.80 26.75
CA LEU A 769 20.25 -40.04 26.10
C LEU A 769 21.48 -39.92 27.02
N ALA A 770 22.63 -40.37 26.55
CA ALA A 770 23.89 -40.29 27.30
C ALA A 770 24.37 -38.81 27.32
N VAL A 771 24.46 -38.24 28.49
CA VAL A 771 25.13 -36.97 28.77
C VAL A 771 26.57 -37.26 29.22
N TRP A 772 27.51 -36.58 28.58
CA TRP A 772 28.93 -36.92 28.67
C TRP A 772 29.79 -35.64 28.68
N ASN A 773 30.82 -35.60 29.56
CA ASN A 773 31.78 -34.50 29.67
C ASN A 773 33.25 -34.90 29.53
N GLY A 774 33.54 -36.08 29.01
CA GLY A 774 34.87 -36.61 28.84
C GLY A 774 35.35 -37.42 30.01
N THR A 775 34.85 -37.20 31.20
CA THR A 775 35.23 -37.91 32.41
C THR A 775 34.11 -38.81 32.90
N ASN A 776 32.90 -38.28 32.88
CA ASN A 776 31.72 -38.91 33.43
C ASN A 776 30.63 -39.02 32.37
N SER A 777 29.83 -40.05 32.42
CA SER A 777 28.67 -40.25 31.55
C SER A 777 27.50 -40.75 32.40
N ALA A 778 26.30 -40.25 32.10
CA ALA A 778 25.08 -40.71 32.72
C ALA A 778 23.89 -40.47 31.79
N PRO A 779 22.82 -41.28 31.85
CA PRO A 779 21.58 -41.02 31.16
C PRO A 779 20.95 -39.69 31.62
N LEU A 780 20.33 -38.96 30.71
CA LEU A 780 19.69 -37.67 30.99
C LEU A 780 18.67 -37.76 32.12
N ALA A 781 17.94 -38.87 32.22
CA ALA A 781 16.98 -39.11 33.30
C ALA A 781 17.60 -39.06 34.70
N GLN A 782 18.92 -39.31 34.85
CA GLN A 782 19.61 -39.18 36.13
C GLN A 782 20.03 -37.77 36.49
N LEU A 783 20.02 -36.81 35.52
CA LEU A 783 20.38 -35.42 35.75
C LEU A 783 19.14 -34.53 35.91
N ALA A 784 17.99 -34.99 35.46
CA ALA A 784 16.73 -34.29 35.57
C ALA A 784 15.88 -34.79 36.75
N ASP A 785 14.95 -33.96 37.24
CA ASP A 785 13.96 -34.37 38.22
C ASP A 785 12.83 -35.19 37.59
N SER A 786 12.46 -34.83 36.38
CA SER A 786 11.43 -35.50 35.57
C SER A 786 11.63 -35.18 34.11
N ILE A 787 11.06 -35.99 33.25
CA ILE A 787 10.87 -35.66 31.83
C ILE A 787 9.37 -35.62 31.63
N SER A 788 8.83 -34.46 31.34
CA SER A 788 7.39 -34.27 31.17
C SER A 788 7.05 -33.47 29.93
N THR A 789 5.91 -33.75 29.35
CA THR A 789 5.33 -32.94 28.26
C THR A 789 4.37 -31.91 28.84
N GLY A 790 4.43 -30.71 28.33
CA GLY A 790 3.56 -29.60 28.70
C GLY A 790 3.08 -28.85 27.48
N TRP A 791 2.31 -27.80 27.71
CA TRP A 791 1.80 -26.90 26.68
C TRP A 791 2.25 -25.49 26.98
N GLU A 792 2.86 -24.83 26.01
CA GLU A 792 3.23 -23.42 26.11
C GLU A 792 2.68 -22.60 24.95
N TRP A 793 2.64 -21.28 25.14
CA TRP A 793 2.40 -20.34 24.05
C TRP A 793 3.69 -20.16 23.25
N PRO A 794 3.75 -20.60 21.97
CA PRO A 794 4.96 -20.47 21.15
C PRO A 794 5.21 -19.03 20.71
N LEU A 795 4.18 -18.19 20.82
CA LEU A 795 4.20 -16.78 20.51
C LEU A 795 3.54 -15.99 21.63
N MET A 796 4.24 -14.99 22.15
CA MET A 796 3.68 -13.98 23.05
C MET A 796 3.85 -12.60 22.45
N LYS A 797 2.76 -11.80 22.39
CA LYS A 797 2.82 -10.43 21.84
C LYS A 797 2.68 -9.40 22.94
N THR A 798 3.35 -8.27 22.72
CA THR A 798 3.20 -7.07 23.54
C THR A 798 2.73 -5.89 22.69
N TYR A 799 2.02 -4.99 23.36
CA TYR A 799 1.63 -3.69 22.82
C TYR A 799 1.99 -2.61 23.84
N ASN A 800 2.92 -1.74 23.49
CA ASN A 800 3.47 -0.73 24.40
C ASN A 800 3.90 -1.32 25.76
N ARG A 801 4.77 -2.34 25.76
CA ARG A 801 5.31 -3.06 26.92
C ARG A 801 4.31 -3.93 27.69
N ARG A 802 3.04 -3.94 27.33
CA ARG A 802 2.03 -4.77 28.00
C ARG A 802 1.72 -6.00 27.17
N LEU A 803 1.61 -7.14 27.82
CA LEU A 803 1.09 -8.33 27.14
C LEU A 803 -0.25 -8.02 26.49
N SER A 804 -0.40 -8.42 25.25
CA SER A 804 -1.63 -8.22 24.51
C SER A 804 -1.97 -9.42 23.66
N MET A 805 -3.25 -9.76 23.62
CA MET A 805 -3.82 -10.84 22.84
C MET A 805 -5.06 -10.35 22.12
N ALA A 806 -5.20 -10.67 20.85
CA ALA A 806 -6.35 -10.25 20.06
C ALA A 806 -7.20 -11.43 19.59
N ALA A 807 -8.52 -11.26 19.71
CA ALA A 807 -9.47 -12.05 18.93
C ALA A 807 -9.51 -11.50 17.51
N GLN A 808 -9.18 -12.33 16.54
CA GLN A 808 -9.08 -11.97 15.13
C GLN A 808 -10.17 -12.66 14.34
N CYS A 809 -10.70 -11.98 13.33
CA CYS A 809 -11.54 -12.63 12.32
C CYS A 809 -11.43 -11.95 10.96
N ASP A 810 -11.79 -12.72 9.93
CA ASP A 810 -11.96 -12.25 8.56
C ASP A 810 -13.46 -12.22 8.21
N VAL A 811 -13.79 -11.56 7.12
CA VAL A 811 -15.18 -11.38 6.66
C VAL A 811 -15.42 -12.21 5.42
N LYS A 812 -16.54 -12.92 5.38
CA LYS A 812 -16.92 -13.70 4.19
C LYS A 812 -17.15 -12.79 2.99
N HIS A 813 -16.85 -13.30 1.82
CA HIS A 813 -17.10 -12.61 0.56
C HIS A 813 -18.56 -12.13 0.44
N GLY A 814 -18.75 -10.94 -0.11
CA GLY A 814 -20.08 -10.31 -0.25
C GLY A 814 -20.48 -9.42 0.93
N HIS A 815 -19.72 -9.43 2.03
CA HIS A 815 -19.94 -8.58 3.19
C HIS A 815 -18.76 -7.63 3.38
N THR A 816 -18.97 -6.52 4.09
CA THR A 816 -17.92 -5.55 4.39
C THR A 816 -17.48 -5.65 5.85
N MET A 817 -16.21 -5.30 6.10
CA MET A 817 -15.65 -5.24 7.46
C MET A 817 -16.49 -4.34 8.36
N LYS A 818 -16.95 -3.19 7.85
CA LYS A 818 -17.75 -2.24 8.63
C LYS A 818 -19.11 -2.80 9.04
N GLU A 819 -19.76 -3.58 8.18
CA GLU A 819 -21.03 -4.25 8.48
C GLU A 819 -20.85 -5.26 9.60
N VAL A 820 -19.91 -6.18 9.45
CA VAL A 820 -19.65 -7.23 10.44
C VAL A 820 -19.19 -6.65 11.77
N HIS A 821 -18.27 -5.67 11.72
CA HIS A 821 -17.81 -4.98 12.94
C HIS A 821 -18.98 -4.32 13.70
N ALA A 822 -19.93 -3.66 13.00
CA ALA A 822 -21.08 -3.04 13.63
C ALA A 822 -22.01 -4.05 14.34
N GLU A 823 -22.11 -5.28 13.81
CA GLU A 823 -22.92 -6.35 14.39
C GLU A 823 -22.30 -6.95 15.66
N ILE A 824 -20.98 -7.18 15.66
CA ILE A 824 -20.29 -7.84 16.80
C ILE A 824 -19.80 -6.83 17.87
N ARG A 825 -19.72 -5.55 17.53
CA ARG A 825 -19.12 -4.52 18.36
C ARG A 825 -19.73 -4.42 19.74
N ASN A 826 -21.07 -4.31 19.81
CA ASN A 826 -21.76 -4.06 21.07
C ASN A 826 -21.59 -5.21 22.07
N GLU A 827 -21.59 -6.46 21.61
CA GLU A 827 -21.41 -7.63 22.47
C GLU A 827 -19.97 -7.71 23.00
N ILE A 828 -18.97 -7.44 22.15
CA ILE A 828 -17.56 -7.49 22.53
C ILE A 828 -17.20 -6.34 23.48
N GLU A 829 -17.70 -5.12 23.24
CA GLU A 829 -17.45 -3.97 24.12
C GLU A 829 -18.12 -4.11 25.52
N GLN A 830 -19.12 -5.00 25.65
CA GLN A 830 -19.78 -5.30 26.93
C GLN A 830 -19.06 -6.38 27.76
N ILE A 831 -17.99 -6.98 27.24
CA ILE A 831 -17.18 -7.96 28.00
C ILE A 831 -16.60 -7.25 29.23
N LYS A 832 -16.90 -7.80 30.43
CA LYS A 832 -16.40 -7.24 31.69
C LYS A 832 -14.89 -7.47 31.82
N LEU A 833 -14.15 -6.39 31.88
CA LEU A 833 -12.69 -6.45 32.05
C LEU A 833 -12.32 -6.45 33.52
N PRO A 834 -11.42 -7.34 33.99
CA PRO A 834 -10.84 -7.25 35.32
C PRO A 834 -10.02 -5.95 35.50
N PRO A 835 -9.81 -5.51 36.75
CA PRO A 835 -8.95 -4.35 37.02
C PRO A 835 -7.55 -4.51 36.40
N GLY A 836 -7.06 -3.45 35.75
CA GLY A 836 -5.76 -3.45 35.08
C GLY A 836 -5.75 -3.99 33.64
N TYR A 837 -6.89 -4.49 33.14
CA TYR A 837 -7.03 -4.91 31.76
C TYR A 837 -7.68 -3.80 30.93
N THR A 838 -7.26 -3.69 29.66
CA THR A 838 -7.77 -2.71 28.70
C THR A 838 -8.16 -3.41 27.40
N PHE A 839 -9.10 -2.80 26.69
CA PHE A 839 -9.61 -3.25 25.40
C PHE A 839 -9.60 -2.13 24.39
N PHE A 840 -9.29 -2.46 23.12
CA PHE A 840 -9.45 -1.55 21.98
C PHE A 840 -9.53 -2.34 20.66
N TRP A 841 -10.15 -1.73 19.67
CA TRP A 841 -10.17 -2.24 18.31
C TRP A 841 -8.87 -1.89 17.58
N ASP A 842 -8.30 -2.85 16.88
CA ASP A 842 -7.04 -2.70 16.13
C ASP A 842 -7.23 -3.09 14.65
N SER A 843 -6.14 -3.23 13.89
CA SER A 843 -6.12 -3.62 12.48
C SER A 843 -6.82 -2.63 11.56
N GLN A 844 -7.45 -3.10 10.48
CA GLN A 844 -8.04 -2.27 9.42
C GLN A 844 -9.06 -1.25 9.94
N TYR A 845 -9.82 -1.60 10.97
CA TYR A 845 -10.79 -0.69 11.59
C TYR A 845 -10.12 0.56 12.19
N LYS A 846 -9.02 0.35 12.93
CA LYS A 846 -8.22 1.45 13.52
C LYS A 846 -7.60 2.31 12.44
N ASP A 847 -6.98 1.69 11.42
CA ASP A 847 -6.35 2.40 10.31
C ASP A 847 -7.37 3.26 9.54
N GLN A 848 -8.56 2.72 9.30
CA GLN A 848 -9.65 3.46 8.67
C GLN A 848 -10.11 4.64 9.52
N GLN A 849 -10.26 4.46 10.84
CA GLN A 849 -10.63 5.55 11.74
C GLN A 849 -9.56 6.64 11.77
N GLU A 850 -8.30 6.27 11.85
CA GLU A 850 -7.18 7.20 11.87
C GLU A 850 -7.06 7.97 10.55
N ALA A 851 -7.24 7.30 9.40
CA ALA A 851 -7.26 7.95 8.10
C ALA A 851 -8.40 8.98 7.98
N MET A 852 -9.60 8.60 8.43
CA MET A 852 -10.76 9.50 8.43
C MET A 852 -10.58 10.66 9.42
N ALA A 853 -10.04 10.42 10.61
CA ALA A 853 -9.74 11.46 11.58
C ALA A 853 -8.68 12.44 11.05
N ALA A 854 -7.61 11.93 10.44
CA ALA A 854 -6.57 12.74 9.83
C ALA A 854 -7.10 13.63 8.70
N LEU A 855 -7.99 13.10 7.87
CA LEU A 855 -8.65 13.84 6.81
C LEU A 855 -9.57 14.92 7.38
N THR A 856 -10.45 14.56 8.33
CA THR A 856 -11.46 15.46 8.89
C THR A 856 -10.86 16.57 9.74
N LYS A 857 -9.67 16.36 10.33
CA LYS A 857 -8.94 17.37 11.10
C LYS A 857 -8.75 18.69 10.36
N TYR A 858 -8.53 18.64 9.03
CA TYR A 858 -8.24 19.81 8.21
C TYR A 858 -9.45 20.36 7.44
N PHE A 859 -10.62 19.71 7.51
CA PHE A 859 -11.86 20.23 6.91
C PHE A 859 -12.26 21.62 7.43
N PRO A 860 -12.23 21.90 8.74
CA PRO A 860 -12.57 23.24 9.24
C PRO A 860 -11.68 24.33 8.65
N LEU A 861 -10.37 24.06 8.49
CA LEU A 861 -9.42 24.99 7.88
C LEU A 861 -9.77 25.27 6.42
N ALA A 862 -10.07 24.24 5.65
CA ALA A 862 -10.48 24.40 4.25
C ALA A 862 -11.79 25.20 4.15
N ILE A 863 -12.78 24.94 5.00
CA ILE A 863 -14.03 25.67 5.05
C ILE A 863 -13.78 27.15 5.37
N VAL A 864 -12.90 27.48 6.31
CA VAL A 864 -12.54 28.88 6.61
C VAL A 864 -11.96 29.58 5.38
N PHE A 865 -11.00 28.93 4.67
CA PHE A 865 -10.47 29.51 3.45
C PHE A 865 -11.54 29.69 2.37
N LEU A 866 -12.42 28.71 2.19
CA LEU A 866 -13.54 28.79 1.26
C LEU A 866 -14.47 29.97 1.60
N VAL A 867 -14.85 30.13 2.87
CA VAL A 867 -15.69 31.25 3.34
C VAL A 867 -15.01 32.59 3.07
N VAL A 868 -13.73 32.72 3.42
CA VAL A 868 -12.95 33.94 3.21
C VAL A 868 -12.96 34.35 1.73
N ILE A 869 -12.61 33.41 0.83
CA ILE A 869 -12.58 33.70 -0.61
C ILE A 869 -13.97 34.06 -1.13
N LEU A 870 -15.02 33.34 -0.71
CA LEU A 870 -16.38 33.62 -1.12
C LEU A 870 -16.86 34.99 -0.62
N VAL A 871 -16.55 35.36 0.61
CA VAL A 871 -16.90 36.67 1.17
C VAL A 871 -16.12 37.78 0.45
N MET A 872 -14.84 37.59 0.17
CA MET A 872 -14.03 38.54 -0.63
C MET A 872 -14.57 38.70 -2.04
N LEU A 873 -15.04 37.61 -2.65
CA LEU A 873 -15.56 37.64 -4.02
C LEU A 873 -16.92 38.37 -4.10
N PHE A 874 -17.83 38.12 -3.17
CA PHE A 874 -19.20 38.64 -3.22
C PHE A 874 -19.43 39.90 -2.37
N GLY A 875 -18.57 40.21 -1.40
CA GLY A 875 -18.72 41.37 -0.52
C GLY A 875 -19.91 41.27 0.43
N ASN A 876 -20.47 40.09 0.65
CA ASN A 876 -21.59 39.83 1.55
C ASN A 876 -21.61 38.37 2.06
N PHE A 877 -22.36 38.11 3.15
CA PHE A 877 -22.45 36.75 3.73
C PHE A 877 -23.64 35.91 3.20
N LYS A 878 -24.64 36.55 2.55
CA LYS A 878 -25.86 35.83 2.12
C LYS A 878 -25.57 34.89 0.95
N GLN A 879 -24.74 35.32 0.02
CA GLN A 879 -24.43 34.52 -1.17
C GLN A 879 -23.53 33.33 -0.87
N PRO A 880 -22.46 33.44 -0.04
CA PRO A 880 -21.75 32.29 0.48
C PRO A 880 -22.67 31.31 1.22
N LEU A 881 -23.59 31.79 2.04
CA LEU A 881 -24.52 30.90 2.76
C LEU A 881 -25.44 30.12 1.78
N ILE A 882 -25.90 30.72 0.71
CA ILE A 882 -26.69 30.04 -0.33
C ILE A 882 -25.84 28.90 -0.93
N ILE A 883 -24.56 29.17 -1.22
CA ILE A 883 -23.64 28.17 -1.77
C ILE A 883 -23.51 26.98 -0.81
N PHE A 884 -23.22 27.22 0.47
CA PHE A 884 -23.08 26.17 1.47
C PHE A 884 -24.35 25.35 1.70
N LEU A 885 -25.54 25.94 1.55
CA LEU A 885 -26.81 25.22 1.68
C LEU A 885 -27.09 24.29 0.49
N ILE A 886 -26.47 24.53 -0.66
CA ILE A 886 -26.63 23.71 -1.86
C ILE A 886 -25.67 22.50 -1.86
N LEU A 887 -24.48 22.62 -1.25
CA LEU A 887 -23.46 21.56 -1.30
C LEU A 887 -23.97 20.19 -0.83
N PRO A 888 -24.73 20.06 0.27
CA PRO A 888 -25.26 18.76 0.70
C PRO A 888 -26.15 18.07 -0.33
N LEU A 889 -26.80 18.83 -1.23
CA LEU A 889 -27.67 18.25 -2.27
C LEU A 889 -26.89 17.38 -3.26
N SER A 890 -25.57 17.53 -3.35
CA SER A 890 -24.72 16.66 -4.18
C SER A 890 -24.79 15.19 -3.76
N ILE A 891 -25.04 14.91 -2.49
CA ILE A 891 -25.17 13.54 -1.94
C ILE A 891 -26.29 12.79 -2.65
N ILE A 892 -27.36 13.46 -3.06
CA ILE A 892 -28.49 12.84 -3.76
C ILE A 892 -27.98 12.11 -5.02
N GLY A 893 -27.22 12.80 -5.85
CA GLY A 893 -26.67 12.24 -7.09
C GLY A 893 -25.64 11.13 -6.81
N VAL A 894 -24.79 11.30 -5.79
CA VAL A 894 -23.79 10.31 -5.40
C VAL A 894 -24.46 9.01 -4.97
N VAL A 895 -25.49 9.09 -4.11
CA VAL A 895 -26.22 7.91 -3.63
C VAL A 895 -26.89 7.17 -4.79
N VAL A 896 -27.58 7.90 -5.66
CA VAL A 896 -28.20 7.29 -6.85
C VAL A 896 -27.13 6.62 -7.73
N GLY A 897 -26.02 7.29 -7.96
CA GLY A 897 -24.92 6.74 -8.76
C GLY A 897 -24.36 5.45 -8.20
N MET A 898 -24.06 5.41 -6.89
CA MET A 898 -23.56 4.19 -6.22
C MET A 898 -24.58 3.03 -6.29
N LEU A 899 -25.86 3.31 -6.07
CA LEU A 899 -26.90 2.29 -6.13
C LEU A 899 -27.12 1.76 -7.55
N VAL A 900 -27.01 2.61 -8.57
CA VAL A 900 -27.18 2.18 -9.98
C VAL A 900 -25.98 1.40 -10.48
N THR A 901 -24.77 1.81 -10.11
CA THR A 901 -23.53 1.18 -10.59
C THR A 901 -23.10 -0.01 -9.76
N GLY A 902 -23.58 -0.13 -8.51
CA GLY A 902 -23.19 -1.18 -7.58
C GLY A 902 -21.78 -1.01 -6.98
N PHE A 903 -21.09 0.12 -7.24
CA PHE A 903 -19.79 0.38 -6.65
C PHE A 903 -19.90 0.57 -5.13
N GLN A 904 -18.85 0.15 -4.44
CA GLN A 904 -18.72 0.36 -3.00
C GLN A 904 -18.21 1.78 -2.73
N PHE A 905 -18.73 2.42 -1.67
CA PHE A 905 -18.29 3.75 -1.28
C PHE A 905 -16.99 3.65 -0.46
N GLY A 906 -15.89 4.11 -1.04
CA GLY A 906 -14.56 4.04 -0.47
C GLY A 906 -13.85 5.38 -0.41
N PHE A 907 -12.56 5.34 -0.06
CA PHE A 907 -11.73 6.53 0.11
C PHE A 907 -11.61 7.37 -1.17
N PHE A 908 -11.52 6.73 -2.34
CA PHE A 908 -11.50 7.43 -3.64
C PHE A 908 -12.83 8.11 -3.97
N CYS A 909 -13.96 7.56 -3.51
CA CYS A 909 -15.26 8.21 -3.67
C CYS A 909 -15.31 9.53 -2.90
N ILE A 910 -14.66 9.61 -1.72
CA ILE A 910 -14.53 10.85 -0.96
C ILE A 910 -13.72 11.88 -1.74
N ALA A 911 -12.60 11.49 -2.36
CA ALA A 911 -11.81 12.36 -3.21
C ALA A 911 -12.63 12.87 -4.42
N GLY A 912 -13.39 11.99 -5.07
CA GLY A 912 -14.34 12.35 -6.14
C GLY A 912 -15.42 13.33 -5.66
N TRP A 913 -15.95 13.12 -4.45
CA TRP A 913 -16.94 14.02 -3.86
C TRP A 913 -16.36 15.41 -3.54
N LEU A 914 -15.13 15.49 -3.05
CA LEU A 914 -14.43 16.77 -2.86
C LEU A 914 -14.28 17.53 -4.18
N GLY A 915 -13.91 16.84 -5.25
CA GLY A 915 -13.88 17.42 -6.59
C GLY A 915 -15.24 17.91 -7.06
N LEU A 916 -16.28 17.13 -6.84
CA LEU A 916 -17.67 17.48 -7.13
C LEU A 916 -18.11 18.75 -6.39
N LEU A 917 -17.78 18.88 -5.09
CA LEU A 917 -18.08 20.09 -4.33
C LEU A 917 -17.43 21.33 -4.95
N GLY A 918 -16.16 21.24 -5.37
CA GLY A 918 -15.45 22.32 -6.06
C GLY A 918 -16.14 22.74 -7.36
N MET A 919 -16.60 21.77 -8.15
CA MET A 919 -17.32 22.02 -9.39
C MET A 919 -18.67 22.71 -9.17
N ILE A 920 -19.43 22.26 -8.18
CA ILE A 920 -20.72 22.85 -7.81
C ILE A 920 -20.54 24.32 -7.37
N ILE A 921 -19.59 24.57 -6.47
CA ILE A 921 -19.29 25.93 -6.00
C ILE A 921 -18.95 26.83 -7.17
N LYS A 922 -18.08 26.37 -8.09
CA LYS A 922 -17.68 27.10 -9.29
C LYS A 922 -18.88 27.48 -10.14
N ASN A 923 -19.82 26.55 -10.41
CA ASN A 923 -21.01 26.79 -11.21
C ASN A 923 -21.94 27.82 -10.55
N ILE A 924 -22.12 27.75 -9.23
CA ILE A 924 -22.95 28.69 -8.48
C ILE A 924 -22.31 30.08 -8.45
N ILE A 925 -20.98 30.18 -8.31
CA ILE A 925 -20.26 31.46 -8.35
C ILE A 925 -20.53 32.18 -9.66
N VAL A 926 -20.36 31.48 -10.79
CA VAL A 926 -20.57 32.06 -12.13
C VAL A 926 -22.02 32.52 -12.32
N LEU A 927 -22.99 31.77 -11.77
CA LEU A 927 -24.39 32.13 -11.79
C LEU A 927 -24.69 33.39 -10.93
N LEU A 928 -24.23 33.41 -9.68
CA LEU A 928 -24.49 34.54 -8.78
C LEU A 928 -23.76 35.82 -9.18
N ASP A 929 -22.57 35.70 -9.79
CA ASP A 929 -21.86 36.86 -10.36
C ASP A 929 -22.63 37.50 -11.51
N GLU A 930 -23.23 36.70 -12.38
CA GLU A 930 -24.12 37.21 -13.43
C GLU A 930 -25.37 37.92 -12.85
N VAL A 931 -25.96 37.34 -11.77
CA VAL A 931 -27.08 38.03 -11.08
C VAL A 931 -26.64 39.39 -10.56
N ASN A 932 -25.45 39.47 -9.95
CA ASN A 932 -24.89 40.71 -9.42
C ASN A 932 -24.61 41.73 -10.56
N LEU A 933 -24.11 41.26 -11.70
CA LEU A 933 -23.84 42.08 -12.86
C LEU A 933 -25.13 42.71 -13.40
N GLN A 934 -26.21 41.91 -13.58
CA GLN A 934 -27.51 42.37 -14.03
C GLN A 934 -28.17 43.32 -13.03
N ARG A 935 -28.04 43.08 -11.75
CA ARG A 935 -28.52 43.98 -10.68
C ARG A 935 -27.80 45.32 -10.70
N ARG A 936 -26.50 45.35 -10.94
CA ARG A 936 -25.72 46.61 -11.11
C ARG A 936 -26.16 47.38 -12.36
N ALA A 937 -26.65 46.66 -13.38
CA ALA A 937 -27.23 47.26 -14.59
C ALA A 937 -28.69 47.75 -14.40
N GLY A 938 -29.25 47.70 -13.18
CA GLY A 938 -30.58 48.20 -12.85
C GLY A 938 -31.73 47.22 -13.07
N VAL A 939 -31.46 45.95 -13.41
CA VAL A 939 -32.50 44.94 -13.63
C VAL A 939 -33.14 44.54 -12.27
N PRO A 940 -34.47 44.45 -12.17
CA PRO A 940 -35.15 44.03 -10.94
C PRO A 940 -34.68 42.67 -10.46
N PRO A 941 -34.56 42.46 -9.13
CA PRO A 941 -33.97 41.23 -8.60
C PRO A 941 -34.63 39.93 -9.03
N SER A 942 -35.95 39.90 -9.21
CA SER A 942 -36.71 38.75 -9.69
C SER A 942 -36.43 38.40 -11.15
N THR A 943 -36.30 39.40 -11.98
CA THR A 943 -35.97 39.25 -13.40
C THR A 943 -34.51 38.96 -13.57
N ALA A 944 -33.64 39.60 -12.77
CA ALA A 944 -32.18 39.35 -12.79
C ALA A 944 -31.83 37.89 -12.50
N ILE A 945 -32.45 37.26 -11.47
CA ILE A 945 -32.14 35.85 -11.17
C ILE A 945 -32.63 34.88 -12.25
N VAL A 946 -33.80 35.14 -12.84
CA VAL A 946 -34.33 34.32 -13.95
C VAL A 946 -33.46 34.45 -15.19
N GLU A 947 -33.20 35.70 -15.65
CA GLU A 947 -32.44 35.92 -16.88
C GLU A 947 -30.95 35.56 -16.72
N ALA A 948 -30.35 35.76 -15.53
CA ALA A 948 -29.01 35.27 -15.24
C ALA A 948 -28.95 33.74 -15.30
N THR A 949 -29.94 33.04 -14.72
CA THR A 949 -29.99 31.58 -14.78
C THR A 949 -30.16 31.12 -16.24
N VAL A 950 -31.02 31.71 -16.99
CA VAL A 950 -31.26 31.41 -18.43
C VAL A 950 -29.97 31.62 -19.24
N SER A 951 -29.29 32.77 -19.06
CA SER A 951 -28.08 33.11 -19.82
C SER A 951 -26.90 32.16 -19.46
N ARG A 952 -26.82 31.68 -18.23
CA ARG A 952 -25.77 30.79 -17.76
C ARG A 952 -26.09 29.31 -17.91
N THR A 953 -27.31 28.93 -18.28
CA THR A 953 -27.72 27.53 -18.45
C THR A 953 -26.82 26.79 -19.46
N ARG A 954 -26.56 27.43 -20.63
CA ARG A 954 -25.73 26.81 -21.69
C ARG A 954 -24.30 26.58 -21.24
N PRO A 955 -23.53 27.55 -20.70
CA PRO A 955 -22.18 27.30 -20.18
C PRO A 955 -22.15 26.28 -19.07
N VAL A 956 -23.08 26.31 -18.12
CA VAL A 956 -23.12 25.38 -16.98
C VAL A 956 -23.42 23.95 -17.43
N LEU A 957 -24.39 23.74 -18.32
CA LEU A 957 -24.69 22.43 -18.89
C LEU A 957 -23.54 21.89 -19.73
N MET A 958 -22.84 22.74 -20.50
CA MET A 958 -21.66 22.32 -21.26
C MET A 958 -20.52 21.90 -20.34
N ALA A 959 -20.22 22.67 -19.29
CA ALA A 959 -19.22 22.37 -18.29
C ALA A 959 -19.51 21.05 -17.57
N ALA A 960 -20.77 20.86 -17.18
CA ALA A 960 -21.19 19.61 -16.60
C ALA A 960 -21.07 18.42 -17.58
N ALA A 961 -21.50 18.58 -18.81
CA ALA A 961 -21.45 17.56 -19.84
C ALA A 961 -19.99 17.19 -20.17
N THR A 962 -19.08 18.16 -20.34
CA THR A 962 -17.66 17.88 -20.61
C THR A 962 -17.02 17.08 -19.47
N THR A 963 -17.37 17.38 -18.21
CA THR A 963 -16.85 16.66 -17.05
C THR A 963 -17.47 15.27 -16.95
N VAL A 964 -18.78 15.14 -17.08
CA VAL A 964 -19.50 13.86 -17.02
C VAL A 964 -18.99 12.93 -18.10
N PHE A 965 -19.02 13.34 -19.35
CA PHE A 965 -18.58 12.50 -20.47
C PHE A 965 -17.07 12.24 -20.45
N GLY A 966 -16.25 13.21 -20.02
CA GLY A 966 -14.81 13.06 -19.84
C GLY A 966 -14.43 12.05 -18.76
N SER A 967 -15.29 11.85 -17.75
CA SER A 967 -15.06 10.89 -16.67
C SER A 967 -15.63 9.48 -16.96
N ILE A 968 -16.39 9.30 -18.04
CA ILE A 968 -16.99 7.99 -18.39
C ILE A 968 -15.93 6.90 -18.57
N PRO A 969 -14.77 7.10 -19.23
CA PRO A 969 -13.77 6.05 -19.34
C PRO A 969 -13.31 5.51 -18.00
N LEU A 970 -13.22 6.33 -16.96
CA LEU A 970 -12.88 5.91 -15.60
C LEU A 970 -13.97 5.07 -14.90
N LEU A 971 -15.24 5.10 -15.38
CA LEU A 971 -16.28 4.23 -14.82
C LEU A 971 -15.99 2.74 -15.03
N PHE A 972 -15.20 2.40 -16.04
CA PHE A 972 -14.82 1.02 -16.36
C PHE A 972 -13.54 0.59 -15.66
N ASP A 973 -12.88 1.51 -14.96
CA ASP A 973 -11.70 1.22 -14.15
C ASP A 973 -12.12 0.70 -12.77
N ILE A 974 -11.50 -0.39 -12.32
CA ILE A 974 -11.87 -1.06 -11.05
C ILE A 974 -11.50 -0.20 -9.84
N VAL A 975 -10.35 0.49 -9.91
CA VAL A 975 -9.84 1.31 -8.79
C VAL A 975 -10.59 2.64 -8.71
N PHE A 976 -10.78 3.32 -9.85
CA PHE A 976 -11.35 4.66 -9.91
C PHE A 976 -12.84 4.70 -10.29
N GLY A 977 -13.45 3.57 -10.61
CA GLY A 977 -14.86 3.49 -11.05
C GLY A 977 -15.83 4.10 -10.04
N GLY A 978 -15.63 3.84 -8.75
CA GLY A 978 -16.43 4.44 -7.68
C GLY A 978 -16.27 5.97 -7.59
N MET A 979 -15.05 6.48 -7.79
CA MET A 979 -14.77 7.91 -7.85
C MET A 979 -15.43 8.54 -9.09
N ALA A 980 -15.30 7.90 -10.24
CA ALA A 980 -15.93 8.36 -11.49
C ALA A 980 -17.46 8.36 -11.37
N ALA A 981 -18.06 7.31 -10.77
CA ALA A 981 -19.50 7.25 -10.51
C ALA A 981 -19.95 8.42 -9.60
N THR A 982 -19.18 8.73 -8.56
CA THR A 982 -19.44 9.88 -7.69
C THR A 982 -19.47 11.18 -8.47
N ILE A 983 -18.53 11.40 -9.39
CA ILE A 983 -18.45 12.61 -10.21
C ILE A 983 -19.55 12.63 -11.26
N VAL A 984 -19.73 11.57 -12.03
CA VAL A 984 -20.67 11.49 -13.16
C VAL A 984 -22.11 11.70 -12.68
N PHE A 985 -22.56 10.88 -11.74
CA PHE A 985 -23.92 10.97 -11.23
C PHE A 985 -24.11 12.17 -10.29
N GLY A 986 -23.13 12.42 -9.42
CA GLY A 986 -23.15 13.56 -8.52
C GLY A 986 -23.25 14.89 -9.25
N LEU A 987 -22.43 15.11 -10.30
CA LEU A 987 -22.45 16.35 -11.07
C LEU A 987 -23.71 16.47 -11.93
N SER A 988 -24.18 15.39 -12.54
CA SER A 988 -25.40 15.38 -13.35
C SER A 988 -26.61 15.85 -12.51
N PHE A 989 -26.82 15.22 -11.35
CA PHE A 989 -27.89 15.60 -10.44
C PHE A 989 -27.68 17.00 -9.84
N ALA A 990 -26.47 17.29 -9.35
CA ALA A 990 -26.15 18.57 -8.75
C ALA A 990 -26.34 19.72 -9.73
N THR A 991 -25.99 19.56 -11.00
CA THR A 991 -26.18 20.60 -12.03
C THR A 991 -27.66 20.90 -12.25
N LEU A 992 -28.47 19.86 -12.37
CA LEU A 992 -29.92 20.02 -12.49
C LEU A 992 -30.51 20.71 -11.24
N LEU A 993 -30.13 20.21 -10.05
CA LEU A 993 -30.60 20.76 -8.80
C LEU A 993 -30.14 22.18 -8.57
N THR A 994 -28.90 22.56 -8.92
CA THR A 994 -28.38 23.91 -8.72
C THR A 994 -29.10 24.93 -9.60
N LEU A 995 -29.50 24.58 -10.82
CA LEU A 995 -30.28 25.45 -11.72
C LEU A 995 -31.67 25.82 -11.15
N PHE A 996 -32.23 24.97 -10.24
CA PHE A 996 -33.51 25.24 -9.59
C PHE A 996 -33.34 25.66 -8.12
N ALA A 997 -32.41 25.02 -7.37
CA ALA A 997 -32.17 25.32 -5.97
C ALA A 997 -31.59 26.73 -5.76
N THR A 998 -30.65 27.16 -6.60
CA THR A 998 -30.03 28.50 -6.47
C THR A 998 -31.05 29.63 -6.59
N PRO A 999 -31.93 29.66 -7.61
CA PRO A 999 -33.00 30.68 -7.70
C PRO A 999 -34.00 30.62 -6.55
N ALA A 1000 -34.38 29.41 -6.08
CA ALA A 1000 -35.29 29.24 -4.95
C ALA A 1000 -34.72 29.81 -3.65
N LEU A 1001 -33.50 29.44 -3.29
CA LEU A 1001 -32.81 29.94 -2.12
C LEU A 1001 -32.50 31.42 -2.21
N TYR A 1002 -32.06 31.90 -3.38
CA TYR A 1002 -31.88 33.34 -3.63
C TYR A 1002 -33.16 34.14 -3.35
N ALA A 1003 -34.31 33.62 -3.80
CA ALA A 1003 -35.61 34.29 -3.58
C ALA A 1003 -36.04 34.25 -2.09
N ILE A 1004 -35.57 33.30 -1.29
CA ILE A 1004 -35.78 33.23 0.18
C ILE A 1004 -34.93 34.28 0.88
N PHE A 1005 -33.64 34.38 0.57
CA PHE A 1005 -32.72 35.31 1.22
C PHE A 1005 -32.87 36.77 0.77
N TYR A 1006 -33.47 36.99 -0.42
CA TYR A 1006 -33.77 38.29 -0.99
C TYR A 1006 -35.29 38.47 -1.27
N PRO A 1007 -36.14 38.62 -0.22
CA PRO A 1007 -37.60 38.53 -0.33
C PRO A 1007 -38.25 39.64 -1.22
N LYS A 1008 -37.55 40.76 -1.42
CA LYS A 1008 -38.02 41.79 -2.39
C LYS A 1008 -38.04 41.25 -3.81
N ALA A 1009 -37.19 40.28 -4.16
CA ALA A 1009 -37.20 39.62 -5.45
C ALA A 1009 -38.44 38.74 -5.67
N ALA A 1010 -39.01 38.17 -4.61
CA ALA A 1010 -40.16 37.28 -4.70
C ALA A 1010 -41.50 37.98 -4.78
N LYS A 1011 -41.68 39.16 -4.19
CA LYS A 1011 -42.91 39.94 -4.29
C LYS A 1011 -43.15 40.43 -5.73
N GLN A 1012 -42.12 40.82 -6.44
CA GLN A 1012 -42.21 41.26 -7.86
C GLN A 1012 -42.49 40.09 -8.81
N ALA A 1013 -42.00 38.89 -8.54
CA ALA A 1013 -42.28 37.74 -9.39
C ALA A 1013 -43.75 37.25 -9.29
N LYS A 1014 -44.40 37.36 -8.13
CA LYS A 1014 -45.82 37.05 -7.95
C LYS A 1014 -46.73 38.00 -8.76
N ALA A 1015 -46.45 39.30 -8.73
CA ALA A 1015 -47.22 40.31 -9.48
C ALA A 1015 -47.16 40.07 -11.00
N THR A 1016 -46.00 39.67 -11.54
CA THR A 1016 -45.82 39.37 -12.97
C THR A 1016 -46.49 38.06 -13.39
N THR A 1017 -46.65 37.08 -12.47
CA THR A 1017 -47.33 35.80 -12.76
C THR A 1017 -48.86 35.95 -12.76
N GLU A 1018 -49.39 36.85 -11.94
CA GLU A 1018 -50.81 37.15 -11.88
C GLU A 1018 -51.25 37.97 -13.10
N THR A 1019 -50.42 38.90 -13.61
CA THR A 1019 -50.66 39.65 -14.86
C THR A 1019 -50.65 38.77 -16.10
N CYS A 1020 -49.81 37.68 -16.13
CA CYS A 1020 -49.79 36.72 -17.22
C CYS A 1020 -50.92 35.67 -17.18
N LYS A 1021 -51.66 35.52 -16.05
CA LYS A 1021 -52.87 34.68 -15.99
C LYS A 1021 -54.14 35.43 -16.45
N HIS A 1022 -54.07 36.73 -16.51
CA HIS A 1022 -55.20 37.58 -16.94
C HIS A 1022 -54.99 38.21 -18.34
N ALA A 1023 -53.87 37.93 -19.00
CA ALA A 1023 -53.62 38.19 -20.42
C ALA A 1023 -53.54 36.84 -21.17
#